data_91e109191ee785d5f783fab06be85471
#
_entry.id   91e109191ee785d5f783fab06be85471
#
_cell.length_a   1.000
_cell.length_b   1.000
_cell.length_c   1.000
_cell.angle_alpha   90.00
_cell.angle_beta   90.00
_cell.angle_gamma   90.00
#
_symmetry.space_group_name_H-M   'P 1'
#
loop_
_entity.id
_entity.type
_entity.pdbx_description
1 polymer ?
#
loop_
_entity_poly.entity_id
_entity_poly.type
_entity_poly.pdbx_seq_one_letter_code
_entity_poly.pdbx_strand_id
1 'polypeptide(L)'
;LVVVGSDRRGTAYGLFTLSEAIGVSPWYWWADVPVSKQRELNLKVERVVSKEPAVKYRGIFINDEDWGLLRWAKRTFEKERGNIGPKTYAKVCELLLRLKANYLCPAMHEASTAFNKIPENKLVADSFAIVMGSVHCEPLLFNNASEWDKKTMGEWNYVTNKKTLNRVLKQRVMENSPYENVYTLALRGLHDKAMGGSNDMKERVKMLEEALMDQRQLLVDVLKKPANEIPQAFTPYKEVLDVYSAGLDLPEDVTIIWPDDNYGYMKRLSSPREQKRSGRSGVYYHVSYLGKPHDYLWMSTTPPALMYEELRKAYDTTADRIWLLNVGDIKSCEFSMNLFLAMAYDIDSFNYDNIALYQARWLSDMFGDKYYDDFVDITNTFYHQSFSRKPEFMGWGYQWTTNKHGKERNTDTDFSFANYQEAESRLAAYERIGTKVGKILNELSPKQKAAFYQLLYYPVKGCELLNKMVLNGQKNRWYALQHRAATNELKKEVKVYFDSLKTVTEEYNSLLNGKWKHVMTTRQGFAASYFELPKLETVTLSDLPSLGIWVEEEDVLKGKNSFHMLPSFNTYLRQSHFFDIYNKGKGQLDWNIKVSDSWIQIDKVKGSTVCEERIWVSVDWSKVPVGDRVTGIIEVTTKNDKKENIYVSVFNPSSPSLAEMSTLFVEHNGYVSINASDYHRKVENDFIKIVTIPNLGYENASVQLGNPIAPMQRTGSSIVPRVEYDFYTFGQGSVDVYTYVLPTFTLSADKDYAGHEATNIETRYGVCIDDGPVMNPDRKSTRLNS
;
A
#
# COMPACT_ATOMS: atom_id res chain seq x y z
N LEU A 1 24.56 0.74 -37.33
CA LEU A 1 23.64 0.20 -36.37
C LEU A 1 22.37 -0.29 -37.07
N VAL A 2 21.94 -1.51 -36.78
CA VAL A 2 20.69 -2.10 -37.32
C VAL A 2 19.87 -2.55 -36.13
N VAL A 3 18.59 -2.15 -36.10
CA VAL A 3 17.59 -2.57 -35.12
C VAL A 3 16.55 -3.42 -35.84
N VAL A 4 16.35 -4.65 -35.40
CA VAL A 4 15.39 -5.59 -35.99
C VAL A 4 14.45 -6.09 -34.91
N GLY A 5 13.16 -5.98 -35.12
CA GLY A 5 12.14 -6.58 -34.27
C GLY A 5 11.42 -7.73 -34.96
N SER A 6 10.84 -8.66 -34.23
CA SER A 6 9.98 -9.74 -34.74
C SER A 6 8.66 -9.17 -35.33
N ASP A 7 8.26 -8.00 -34.86
CA ASP A 7 7.10 -7.25 -35.33
C ASP A 7 7.32 -5.73 -35.20
N ARG A 8 6.28 -4.92 -35.52
CA ARG A 8 6.34 -3.45 -35.40
C ARG A 8 6.65 -2.99 -33.97
N ARG A 9 6.18 -3.70 -32.93
CA ARG A 9 6.45 -3.39 -31.52
C ARG A 9 7.86 -3.76 -31.11
N GLY A 10 8.34 -4.92 -31.50
CA GLY A 10 9.73 -5.33 -31.25
C GLY A 10 10.74 -4.36 -31.84
N THR A 11 10.47 -3.81 -33.03
CA THR A 11 11.29 -2.75 -33.64
C THR A 11 11.26 -1.46 -32.80
N ALA A 12 10.07 -1.05 -32.35
CA ALA A 12 9.90 0.14 -31.49
C ALA A 12 10.65 -0.05 -30.15
N TYR A 13 10.55 -1.22 -29.52
CA TYR A 13 11.28 -1.52 -28.27
C TYR A 13 12.80 -1.44 -28.47
N GLY A 14 13.32 -1.96 -29.57
CA GLY A 14 14.75 -1.84 -29.88
C GLY A 14 15.20 -0.39 -30.04
N LEU A 15 14.40 0.45 -30.72
CA LEU A 15 14.66 1.89 -30.85
C LEU A 15 14.60 2.62 -29.50
N PHE A 16 13.62 2.29 -28.65
CA PHE A 16 13.52 2.89 -27.32
C PHE A 16 14.61 2.41 -26.37
N THR A 17 15.06 1.15 -26.48
CA THR A 17 16.24 0.66 -25.75
C THR A 17 17.49 1.44 -26.15
N LEU A 18 17.68 1.72 -27.44
CA LEU A 18 18.74 2.59 -27.91
C LEU A 18 18.59 4.03 -27.37
N SER A 19 17.37 4.56 -27.39
CA SER A 19 17.05 5.89 -26.86
C SER A 19 17.41 5.99 -25.36
N GLU A 20 17.14 4.96 -24.59
CA GLU A 20 17.49 4.89 -23.17
C GLU A 20 19.03 4.78 -22.98
N ALA A 21 19.70 3.94 -23.77
CA ALA A 21 21.16 3.80 -23.74
C ALA A 21 21.91 5.10 -24.06
N ILE A 22 21.34 6.01 -24.81
CA ILE A 22 21.88 7.36 -25.07
C ILE A 22 21.44 8.41 -24.05
N GLY A 23 20.77 8.00 -22.94
CA GLY A 23 20.42 8.86 -21.81
C GLY A 23 19.04 9.51 -21.88
N VAL A 24 18.13 8.99 -22.72
CA VAL A 24 16.73 9.44 -22.71
C VAL A 24 15.88 8.51 -21.87
N SER A 25 15.63 8.87 -20.62
CA SER A 25 14.78 8.10 -19.72
C SER A 25 13.37 7.88 -20.28
N PRO A 26 12.71 6.73 -20.06
CA PRO A 26 11.30 6.55 -20.32
C PRO A 26 10.42 7.65 -19.72
N TRP A 27 10.87 8.20 -18.60
CA TRP A 27 10.18 9.22 -17.81
C TRP A 27 10.50 10.67 -18.20
N TYR A 28 11.21 10.87 -19.31
CA TYR A 28 11.63 12.21 -19.75
C TYR A 28 10.46 13.20 -19.89
N TRP A 29 9.28 12.72 -20.28
CA TRP A 29 8.11 13.56 -20.47
C TRP A 29 7.16 13.54 -19.27
N TRP A 30 6.81 12.34 -18.74
CA TRP A 30 5.82 12.20 -17.66
C TRP A 30 6.36 12.62 -16.28
N ALA A 31 7.67 12.52 -16.05
CA ALA A 31 8.30 12.96 -14.83
C ALA A 31 9.39 14.01 -15.04
N ASP A 32 9.51 14.54 -16.25
CA ASP A 32 10.47 15.60 -16.60
C ASP A 32 11.94 15.24 -16.30
N VAL A 33 12.29 13.97 -16.38
CA VAL A 33 13.67 13.53 -16.24
C VAL A 33 14.51 14.19 -17.33
N PRO A 34 15.56 14.96 -16.99
CA PRO A 34 16.26 15.77 -17.96
C PRO A 34 17.04 14.92 -18.95
N VAL A 35 16.99 15.34 -20.21
CA VAL A 35 17.82 14.78 -21.29
C VAL A 35 19.05 15.66 -21.48
N SER A 36 20.24 15.08 -21.32
CA SER A 36 21.50 15.79 -21.55
C SER A 36 21.81 15.86 -23.04
N LYS A 37 21.86 17.07 -23.59
CA LYS A 37 22.31 17.28 -24.99
C LYS A 37 23.81 17.09 -25.05
N GLN A 38 24.25 16.20 -25.94
CA GLN A 38 25.67 15.96 -26.23
C GLN A 38 25.95 16.37 -27.69
N ARG A 39 27.17 16.87 -27.94
CA ARG A 39 27.60 17.22 -29.29
C ARG A 39 27.92 15.98 -30.13
N GLU A 40 28.47 14.96 -29.49
CA GLU A 40 28.82 13.66 -30.07
C GLU A 40 28.30 12.55 -29.18
N LEU A 41 27.77 11.51 -29.79
CA LEU A 41 27.28 10.31 -29.09
C LEU A 41 28.15 9.14 -29.58
N ASN A 42 28.98 8.60 -28.69
CA ASN A 42 29.77 7.42 -28.94
C ASN A 42 29.17 6.25 -28.15
N LEU A 43 28.46 5.37 -28.83
CA LEU A 43 27.90 4.15 -28.27
C LEU A 43 28.74 2.96 -28.72
N LYS A 44 29.28 2.22 -27.74
CA LYS A 44 29.78 0.88 -27.98
C LYS A 44 28.59 -0.04 -28.06
N VAL A 45 28.23 -0.46 -29.28
CA VAL A 45 27.11 -1.36 -29.49
C VAL A 45 27.61 -2.76 -29.72
N GLU A 46 27.22 -3.68 -28.87
CA GLU A 46 27.37 -5.11 -29.05
C GLU A 46 26.12 -5.73 -29.63
N ARG A 47 26.20 -6.95 -30.18
CA ARG A 47 25.02 -7.67 -30.62
C ARG A 47 24.17 -8.05 -29.40
N VAL A 48 23.02 -7.44 -29.25
CA VAL A 48 22.04 -7.75 -28.22
C VAL A 48 20.84 -8.43 -28.85
N VAL A 49 20.45 -9.56 -28.31
CA VAL A 49 19.19 -10.24 -28.64
C VAL A 49 18.32 -10.25 -27.40
N SER A 50 17.21 -9.53 -27.45
CA SER A 50 16.24 -9.53 -26.34
C SER A 50 15.53 -10.87 -26.27
N LYS A 51 15.28 -11.38 -25.06
CA LYS A 51 14.40 -12.52 -24.85
C LYS A 51 12.94 -12.14 -25.07
N GLU A 52 12.10 -13.14 -25.25
CA GLU A 52 10.64 -12.97 -25.25
C GLU A 52 10.18 -12.42 -23.89
N PRO A 53 9.28 -11.44 -23.85
CA PRO A 53 8.72 -10.96 -22.60
C PRO A 53 8.01 -12.07 -21.82
N ALA A 54 8.17 -12.05 -20.49
CA ALA A 54 7.55 -13.06 -19.61
C ALA A 54 6.02 -13.07 -19.69
N VAL A 55 5.40 -11.92 -19.94
CA VAL A 55 3.95 -11.78 -20.07
C VAL A 55 3.59 -11.24 -21.46
N LYS A 56 2.61 -11.86 -22.12
CA LYS A 56 2.25 -11.52 -23.51
C LYS A 56 1.65 -10.11 -23.66
N TYR A 57 0.63 -9.78 -22.87
CA TYR A 57 -0.01 -8.46 -22.84
C TYR A 57 0.31 -7.79 -21.51
N ARG A 58 1.02 -6.65 -21.57
CA ARG A 58 1.54 -5.92 -20.42
C ARG A 58 1.08 -4.48 -20.52
N GLY A 59 0.37 -3.99 -19.52
CA GLY A 59 -0.13 -2.62 -19.64
C GLY A 59 -0.81 -2.09 -18.39
N ILE A 60 -1.48 -0.97 -18.60
CA ILE A 60 -2.13 -0.22 -17.54
C ILE A 60 -3.63 -0.03 -17.82
N PHE A 61 -4.34 0.17 -16.73
CA PHE A 61 -5.70 0.69 -16.74
C PHE A 61 -5.71 2.10 -16.14
N ILE A 62 -6.17 3.06 -16.93
CA ILE A 62 -6.43 4.42 -16.48
C ILE A 62 -7.85 4.45 -15.94
N ASN A 63 -8.01 4.29 -14.64
CA ASN A 63 -9.33 4.30 -14.05
C ASN A 63 -9.96 5.71 -14.06
N ASP A 64 -9.12 6.76 -13.93
CA ASP A 64 -9.49 8.18 -13.98
C ASP A 64 -10.62 8.52 -13.00
N GLU A 65 -10.28 8.49 -11.72
CA GLU A 65 -11.22 8.72 -10.63
C GLU A 65 -11.53 10.22 -10.38
N ASP A 66 -11.36 11.06 -11.40
CA ASP A 66 -11.46 12.54 -11.32
C ASP A 66 -10.52 13.13 -10.24
N TRP A 67 -9.40 12.44 -9.97
CA TRP A 67 -8.39 12.95 -9.04
C TRP A 67 -7.44 13.93 -9.72
N GLY A 68 -6.78 13.54 -10.82
CA GLY A 68 -5.72 14.30 -11.44
C GLY A 68 -5.73 14.35 -12.96
N LEU A 69 -5.72 13.20 -13.64
CA LEU A 69 -5.48 13.13 -15.09
C LEU A 69 -6.53 13.90 -15.91
N LEU A 70 -7.82 13.67 -15.65
CA LEU A 70 -8.89 14.39 -16.34
C LEU A 70 -8.80 15.90 -16.08
N ARG A 71 -8.58 16.31 -14.83
CA ARG A 71 -8.51 17.73 -14.47
C ARG A 71 -7.35 18.43 -15.16
N TRP A 72 -6.19 17.75 -15.23
CA TRP A 72 -5.03 18.24 -15.94
C TRP A 72 -5.25 18.27 -17.46
N ALA A 73 -5.73 17.20 -18.06
CA ALA A 73 -6.03 17.16 -19.50
C ALA A 73 -7.02 18.27 -19.89
N LYS A 74 -8.15 18.34 -19.20
CA LYS A 74 -9.23 19.30 -19.43
C LYS A 74 -8.82 20.76 -19.30
N ARG A 75 -7.95 21.10 -18.34
CA ARG A 75 -7.67 22.49 -17.95
C ARG A 75 -6.28 22.96 -18.35
N THR A 76 -5.37 22.02 -18.65
CA THR A 76 -3.96 22.34 -18.93
C THR A 76 -3.49 21.82 -20.27
N PHE A 77 -3.66 20.52 -20.58
CA PHE A 77 -3.00 19.89 -21.71
C PHE A 77 -3.86 19.82 -23.00
N GLU A 78 -5.14 19.45 -22.90
CA GLU A 78 -6.10 19.39 -24.02
C GLU A 78 -7.30 20.32 -23.77
N LYS A 79 -7.04 21.57 -23.43
CA LYS A 79 -8.06 22.58 -23.09
C LYS A 79 -9.13 22.75 -24.17
N GLU A 80 -8.72 22.68 -25.42
CA GLU A 80 -9.58 22.82 -26.58
C GLU A 80 -10.63 21.70 -26.67
N ARG A 81 -10.31 20.51 -26.18
CA ARG A 81 -11.24 19.38 -26.10
C ARG A 81 -12.03 19.38 -24.79
N GLY A 82 -11.42 19.86 -23.72
CA GLY A 82 -12.03 19.86 -22.39
C GLY A 82 -12.18 18.47 -21.77
N ASN A 83 -11.39 17.49 -22.20
CA ASN A 83 -11.41 16.11 -21.72
C ASN A 83 -10.09 15.39 -22.07
N ILE A 84 -9.94 14.12 -21.63
CA ILE A 84 -8.88 13.24 -22.09
C ILE A 84 -9.12 12.89 -23.57
N GLY A 85 -8.12 13.08 -24.41
CA GLY A 85 -8.24 12.87 -25.83
C GLY A 85 -6.95 12.37 -26.49
N PRO A 86 -6.85 12.47 -27.83
CA PRO A 86 -5.78 11.85 -28.60
C PRO A 86 -4.38 12.35 -28.24
N LYS A 87 -4.22 13.61 -27.81
CA LYS A 87 -2.91 14.11 -27.38
C LYS A 87 -2.45 13.44 -26.09
N THR A 88 -3.36 13.27 -25.12
CA THR A 88 -3.08 12.59 -23.86
C THR A 88 -2.78 11.12 -24.12
N TYR A 89 -3.61 10.43 -24.90
CA TYR A 89 -3.38 9.02 -25.23
C TYR A 89 -2.09 8.81 -26.04
N ALA A 90 -1.69 9.74 -26.90
CA ALA A 90 -0.40 9.65 -27.59
C ALA A 90 0.77 9.64 -26.59
N LYS A 91 0.72 10.47 -25.55
CA LYS A 91 1.75 10.50 -24.51
C LYS A 91 1.73 9.24 -23.62
N VAL A 92 0.56 8.68 -23.36
CA VAL A 92 0.43 7.39 -22.66
C VAL A 92 1.00 6.25 -23.50
N CYS A 93 0.62 6.16 -24.78
CA CYS A 93 1.11 5.13 -25.70
C CYS A 93 2.63 5.19 -25.88
N GLU A 94 3.22 6.38 -26.00
CA GLU A 94 4.66 6.55 -26.04
C GLU A 94 5.33 6.02 -24.77
N LEU A 95 4.80 6.37 -23.59
CA LEU A 95 5.33 5.87 -22.30
C LEU A 95 5.27 4.34 -22.24
N LEU A 96 4.16 3.75 -22.61
CA LEU A 96 3.99 2.29 -22.61
C LEU A 96 5.04 1.60 -23.48
N LEU A 97 5.27 2.08 -24.70
CA LEU A 97 6.30 1.51 -25.56
C LEU A 97 7.72 1.68 -24.99
N ARG A 98 8.03 2.82 -24.37
CA ARG A 98 9.30 3.04 -23.68
C ARG A 98 9.51 2.08 -22.50
N LEU A 99 8.43 1.73 -21.80
CA LEU A 99 8.41 0.73 -20.73
C LEU A 99 8.21 -0.71 -21.25
N LYS A 100 8.33 -0.93 -22.57
CA LYS A 100 8.15 -2.24 -23.23
C LYS A 100 6.78 -2.88 -22.95
N ALA A 101 5.77 -2.06 -22.72
CA ALA A 101 4.37 -2.46 -22.61
C ALA A 101 3.67 -2.39 -23.97
N ASN A 102 2.52 -3.06 -24.10
CA ASN A 102 1.78 -3.17 -25.34
C ASN A 102 0.26 -3.14 -25.17
N TYR A 103 -0.25 -2.95 -23.95
CA TYR A 103 -1.65 -3.10 -23.63
C TYR A 103 -2.19 -1.88 -22.86
N LEU A 104 -3.41 -1.44 -23.17
CA LEU A 104 -4.04 -0.29 -22.53
C LEU A 104 -5.55 -0.53 -22.36
N CYS A 105 -6.04 -0.43 -21.14
CA CYS A 105 -7.43 -0.16 -20.84
C CYS A 105 -7.59 1.35 -20.58
N PRO A 106 -8.40 2.06 -21.38
CA PRO A 106 -8.52 3.52 -21.31
C PRO A 106 -9.40 3.97 -20.15
N ALA A 107 -9.46 5.29 -19.92
CA ALA A 107 -10.33 5.91 -18.93
C ALA A 107 -11.79 5.48 -19.10
N MET A 108 -12.39 4.96 -18.02
CA MET A 108 -13.72 4.39 -18.05
C MET A 108 -14.75 5.13 -17.19
N HIS A 109 -14.30 5.99 -16.28
CA HIS A 109 -15.19 6.66 -15.36
C HIS A 109 -16.15 7.62 -16.08
N GLU A 110 -17.36 7.82 -15.56
CA GLU A 110 -18.38 8.67 -16.19
C GLU A 110 -17.98 10.15 -16.34
N ALA A 111 -16.99 10.61 -15.56
CA ALA A 111 -16.43 11.95 -15.68
C ALA A 111 -15.65 12.16 -16.98
N SER A 112 -15.10 11.08 -17.53
CA SER A 112 -14.32 11.08 -18.75
C SER A 112 -15.16 10.71 -19.97
N THR A 113 -14.87 11.34 -21.11
CA THR A 113 -15.47 10.90 -22.38
C THR A 113 -14.95 9.52 -22.74
N ALA A 114 -15.86 8.58 -23.01
CA ALA A 114 -15.48 7.22 -23.41
C ALA A 114 -14.52 7.23 -24.58
N PHE A 115 -13.49 6.40 -24.53
CA PHE A 115 -12.40 6.32 -25.50
C PHE A 115 -12.91 6.21 -26.94
N ASN A 116 -13.90 5.37 -27.19
CA ASN A 116 -14.44 5.09 -28.52
C ASN A 116 -15.39 6.18 -29.04
N LYS A 117 -15.87 7.12 -28.20
CA LYS A 117 -16.62 8.31 -28.66
C LYS A 117 -15.74 9.33 -29.39
N ILE A 118 -14.43 9.22 -29.28
CA ILE A 118 -13.45 10.07 -29.95
C ILE A 118 -12.72 9.21 -30.99
N PRO A 119 -13.09 9.25 -32.28
CA PRO A 119 -12.52 8.37 -33.30
C PRO A 119 -10.99 8.43 -33.39
N GLU A 120 -10.40 9.59 -33.16
CA GLU A 120 -8.95 9.82 -33.22
C GLU A 120 -8.18 9.02 -32.15
N ASN A 121 -8.80 8.68 -31.02
CA ASN A 121 -8.14 7.92 -29.96
C ASN A 121 -7.66 6.54 -30.43
N LYS A 122 -8.53 5.81 -31.15
CA LYS A 122 -8.17 4.48 -31.67
C LYS A 122 -7.14 4.55 -32.80
N LEU A 123 -7.14 5.61 -33.60
CA LEU A 123 -6.11 5.86 -34.62
C LEU A 123 -4.73 6.10 -33.96
N VAL A 124 -4.71 6.86 -32.86
CA VAL A 124 -3.49 7.07 -32.07
C VAL A 124 -3.00 5.75 -31.50
N ALA A 125 -3.84 4.99 -30.80
CA ALA A 125 -3.45 3.71 -30.22
C ALA A 125 -2.88 2.74 -31.28
N ASP A 126 -3.51 2.63 -32.45
CA ASP A 126 -3.02 1.81 -33.55
C ASP A 126 -1.69 2.31 -34.12
N SER A 127 -1.52 3.62 -34.28
CA SER A 127 -0.26 4.19 -34.77
C SER A 127 0.93 3.90 -33.85
N PHE A 128 0.68 3.78 -32.56
CA PHE A 128 1.67 3.34 -31.56
C PHE A 128 1.71 1.80 -31.38
N ALA A 129 0.96 1.05 -32.16
CA ALA A 129 0.85 -0.41 -32.04
C ALA A 129 0.44 -0.89 -30.63
N ILE A 130 -0.39 -0.15 -29.93
CA ILE A 130 -0.93 -0.54 -28.62
C ILE A 130 -2.22 -1.35 -28.83
N VAL A 131 -2.27 -2.50 -28.16
CA VAL A 131 -3.46 -3.35 -28.10
C VAL A 131 -4.44 -2.74 -27.13
N MET A 132 -5.68 -2.53 -27.57
CA MET A 132 -6.71 -1.96 -26.69
C MET A 132 -7.50 -3.06 -25.99
N GLY A 133 -7.79 -2.82 -24.72
CA GLY A 133 -8.67 -3.65 -23.91
C GLY A 133 -9.75 -2.84 -23.20
N SER A 134 -10.53 -3.53 -22.42
CA SER A 134 -11.50 -2.94 -21.49
C SER A 134 -11.53 -3.74 -20.19
N VAL A 135 -12.13 -3.18 -19.16
CA VAL A 135 -12.14 -3.80 -17.84
C VAL A 135 -13.41 -4.63 -17.61
N HIS A 136 -13.46 -5.30 -16.46
CA HIS A 136 -14.47 -6.27 -16.05
C HIS A 136 -15.95 -5.84 -16.14
N CYS A 137 -16.23 -4.55 -16.27
CA CYS A 137 -17.60 -4.01 -16.43
C CYS A 137 -17.89 -3.46 -17.83
N GLU A 138 -16.93 -3.51 -18.74
CA GLU A 138 -17.02 -2.97 -20.10
C GLU A 138 -16.96 -4.09 -21.15
N PRO A 139 -18.07 -4.80 -21.41
CA PRO A 139 -18.07 -5.90 -22.38
C PRO A 139 -17.73 -5.42 -23.79
N LEU A 140 -16.86 -6.18 -24.45
CA LEU A 140 -16.50 -5.99 -25.86
C LEU A 140 -16.09 -4.54 -26.21
N LEU A 141 -15.33 -3.86 -25.34
CA LEU A 141 -14.86 -2.47 -25.47
C LEU A 141 -15.97 -1.42 -25.39
N PHE A 142 -17.15 -1.77 -24.88
CA PHE A 142 -18.25 -0.84 -24.69
C PHE A 142 -18.25 -0.27 -23.28
N ASN A 143 -18.04 1.04 -23.17
CA ASN A 143 -18.08 1.73 -21.87
C ASN A 143 -19.52 1.93 -21.42
N ASN A 144 -19.99 1.09 -20.50
CA ASN A 144 -21.37 1.14 -20.01
C ASN A 144 -21.66 2.35 -19.12
N ALA A 145 -20.63 2.98 -18.55
CA ALA A 145 -20.79 4.12 -17.63
C ALA A 145 -21.17 5.41 -18.36
N SER A 146 -20.60 5.66 -19.56
CA SER A 146 -20.78 6.92 -20.30
C SER A 146 -21.38 6.77 -21.70
N GLU A 147 -21.56 5.55 -22.22
CA GLU A 147 -22.12 5.31 -23.56
C GLU A 147 -23.54 4.76 -23.53
N TRP A 148 -24.00 4.19 -22.39
CA TRP A 148 -25.37 3.69 -22.26
C TRP A 148 -26.35 4.80 -21.88
N ASP A 149 -27.31 5.10 -22.75
CA ASP A 149 -28.38 6.03 -22.46
C ASP A 149 -29.70 5.26 -22.17
N LYS A 150 -30.12 5.26 -20.92
CA LYS A 150 -31.35 4.60 -20.50
C LYS A 150 -32.61 5.08 -21.24
N LYS A 151 -32.64 6.35 -21.65
CA LYS A 151 -33.84 6.93 -22.31
C LYS A 151 -34.04 6.34 -23.68
N THR A 152 -32.98 6.09 -24.42
CA THR A 152 -33.03 5.60 -25.81
C THR A 152 -32.77 4.12 -25.92
N MET A 153 -32.00 3.53 -24.99
CA MET A 153 -31.58 2.12 -25.01
C MET A 153 -32.33 1.24 -24.00
N GLY A 154 -33.11 1.82 -23.07
CA GLY A 154 -33.80 1.09 -22.01
C GLY A 154 -32.88 0.68 -20.85
N GLU A 155 -33.33 -0.26 -20.04
CA GLU A 155 -32.56 -0.72 -18.89
C GLU A 155 -31.33 -1.55 -19.33
N TRP A 156 -30.20 -1.37 -18.61
CA TRP A 156 -29.01 -2.24 -18.72
C TRP A 156 -29.30 -3.54 -17.98
N ASN A 157 -30.05 -4.42 -18.60
CA ASN A 157 -30.49 -5.69 -18.03
C ASN A 157 -30.51 -6.76 -19.11
N TYR A 158 -29.67 -7.79 -18.96
CA TYR A 158 -29.52 -8.83 -19.95
C TYR A 158 -30.81 -9.66 -20.12
N VAL A 159 -31.56 -9.91 -19.05
CA VAL A 159 -32.79 -10.71 -19.09
C VAL A 159 -33.90 -10.00 -19.88
N THR A 160 -34.11 -8.71 -19.60
CA THR A 160 -35.24 -7.95 -20.15
C THR A 160 -34.91 -7.16 -21.42
N ASN A 161 -33.62 -6.93 -21.71
CA ASN A 161 -33.18 -6.08 -22.82
C ASN A 161 -32.02 -6.65 -23.65
N LYS A 162 -31.93 -7.97 -23.71
CA LYS A 162 -30.88 -8.74 -24.42
C LYS A 162 -30.65 -8.26 -25.86
N LYS A 163 -31.74 -7.99 -26.63
CA LYS A 163 -31.65 -7.58 -28.05
C LYS A 163 -30.91 -6.24 -28.21
N THR A 164 -31.23 -5.25 -27.38
CA THR A 164 -30.56 -3.94 -27.46
C THR A 164 -29.10 -4.04 -27.03
N LEU A 165 -28.82 -4.76 -25.93
CA LEU A 165 -27.46 -5.01 -25.47
C LEU A 165 -26.61 -5.64 -26.59
N ASN A 166 -27.04 -6.76 -27.14
CA ASN A 166 -26.29 -7.45 -28.20
C ASN A 166 -26.12 -6.57 -29.46
N ARG A 167 -27.11 -5.75 -29.82
CA ARG A 167 -27.02 -4.81 -30.95
C ARG A 167 -25.91 -3.76 -30.74
N VAL A 168 -25.85 -3.13 -29.58
CA VAL A 168 -24.83 -2.10 -29.29
C VAL A 168 -23.44 -2.70 -29.16
N LEU A 169 -23.31 -3.88 -28.55
CA LEU A 169 -22.05 -4.60 -28.46
C LEU A 169 -21.56 -5.04 -29.85
N LYS A 170 -22.45 -5.55 -30.71
CA LYS A 170 -22.10 -5.86 -32.10
C LYS A 170 -21.58 -4.64 -32.86
N GLN A 171 -22.26 -3.51 -32.71
CA GLN A 171 -21.81 -2.26 -33.35
C GLN A 171 -20.41 -1.86 -32.85
N ARG A 172 -20.14 -1.97 -31.55
CA ARG A 172 -18.83 -1.68 -30.97
C ARG A 172 -17.73 -2.58 -31.54
N VAL A 173 -17.99 -3.87 -31.66
CA VAL A 173 -17.02 -4.81 -32.26
C VAL A 173 -16.76 -4.45 -33.72
N MET A 174 -17.79 -4.08 -34.50
CA MET A 174 -17.63 -3.66 -35.90
C MET A 174 -16.74 -2.40 -36.01
N GLU A 175 -16.95 -1.41 -35.13
CA GLU A 175 -16.16 -0.17 -35.13
C GLU A 175 -14.68 -0.36 -34.77
N ASN A 176 -14.38 -1.41 -34.00
CA ASN A 176 -13.02 -1.71 -33.55
C ASN A 176 -12.37 -2.90 -34.30
N SER A 177 -13.09 -3.55 -35.19
CA SER A 177 -12.58 -4.73 -35.92
C SER A 177 -11.29 -4.49 -36.75
N PRO A 178 -10.98 -3.26 -37.26
CA PRO A 178 -9.72 -3.02 -37.97
C PRO A 178 -8.48 -2.95 -37.06
N TYR A 179 -8.65 -2.87 -35.74
CA TYR A 179 -7.58 -2.59 -34.78
C TYR A 179 -7.25 -3.83 -33.95
N GLU A 180 -6.06 -3.83 -33.32
CA GLU A 180 -5.66 -4.90 -32.41
C GLU A 180 -6.34 -4.73 -31.02
N ASN A 181 -7.11 -5.73 -30.60
CA ASN A 181 -7.85 -5.69 -29.34
C ASN A 181 -7.76 -7.02 -28.58
N VAL A 182 -7.91 -6.92 -27.27
CA VAL A 182 -8.35 -8.03 -26.39
C VAL A 182 -9.79 -7.73 -25.96
N TYR A 183 -10.71 -8.61 -26.29
CA TYR A 183 -12.13 -8.42 -26.01
C TYR A 183 -12.51 -8.96 -24.64
N THR A 184 -12.97 -8.09 -23.76
CA THR A 184 -13.46 -8.49 -22.44
C THR A 184 -14.86 -9.09 -22.56
N LEU A 185 -15.02 -10.32 -22.09
CA LEU A 185 -16.31 -10.95 -21.89
C LEU A 185 -16.80 -10.61 -20.48
N ALA A 186 -17.95 -9.95 -20.37
CA ALA A 186 -18.40 -9.46 -19.07
C ALA A 186 -19.91 -9.24 -19.01
N LEU A 187 -20.45 -9.34 -17.81
CA LEU A 187 -21.79 -8.86 -17.50
C LEU A 187 -21.82 -8.34 -16.06
N ARG A 188 -21.79 -7.01 -15.89
CA ARG A 188 -22.01 -6.33 -14.61
C ARG A 188 -23.04 -5.21 -14.76
N GLY A 189 -23.47 -4.64 -13.67
CA GLY A 189 -24.36 -3.47 -13.68
C GLY A 189 -23.69 -2.20 -14.22
N LEU A 190 -24.48 -1.18 -14.51
CA LEU A 190 -23.97 0.13 -14.92
C LEU A 190 -23.06 0.72 -13.85
N HIS A 191 -22.00 1.43 -14.27
CA HIS A 191 -21.05 2.10 -13.38
C HIS A 191 -20.41 1.14 -12.36
N ASP A 192 -19.99 -0.04 -12.81
CA ASP A 192 -19.37 -1.08 -11.97
C ASP A 192 -20.25 -1.56 -10.78
N LYS A 193 -21.55 -1.41 -10.86
CA LYS A 193 -22.49 -1.98 -9.89
C LYS A 193 -22.57 -3.49 -10.03
N ALA A 194 -23.05 -4.16 -8.99
CA ALA A 194 -23.26 -5.60 -9.02
C ALA A 194 -24.22 -6.00 -10.17
N MET A 195 -24.00 -7.21 -10.69
CA MET A 195 -24.81 -7.82 -11.74
C MET A 195 -26.28 -7.90 -11.29
N GLY A 196 -27.17 -7.30 -12.10
CA GLY A 196 -28.62 -7.36 -11.90
C GLY A 196 -29.22 -8.65 -12.50
N GLY A 197 -30.53 -8.82 -12.36
CA GLY A 197 -31.32 -9.87 -12.99
C GLY A 197 -31.84 -10.92 -12.02
N SER A 198 -31.04 -11.48 -11.15
CA SER A 198 -31.47 -12.44 -10.12
C SER A 198 -30.60 -12.35 -8.87
N ASN A 199 -31.16 -12.78 -7.72
CA ASN A 199 -30.43 -13.02 -6.48
C ASN A 199 -30.08 -14.51 -6.26
N ASP A 200 -30.66 -15.42 -7.05
CA ASP A 200 -30.34 -16.84 -7.02
C ASP A 200 -29.00 -17.10 -7.73
N MET A 201 -28.11 -17.84 -7.08
CA MET A 201 -26.75 -18.06 -7.58
C MET A 201 -26.76 -18.92 -8.86
N LYS A 202 -27.63 -19.92 -8.96
CA LYS A 202 -27.71 -20.79 -10.15
C LYS A 202 -28.24 -20.01 -11.36
N GLU A 203 -29.23 -19.13 -11.13
CA GLU A 203 -29.74 -18.26 -12.19
C GLU A 203 -28.68 -17.24 -12.63
N ARG A 204 -27.88 -16.72 -11.70
CA ARG A 204 -26.74 -15.84 -12.04
C ARG A 204 -25.69 -16.55 -12.89
N VAL A 205 -25.31 -17.77 -12.52
CA VAL A 205 -24.37 -18.60 -13.32
C VAL A 205 -24.92 -18.76 -14.73
N LYS A 206 -26.14 -19.26 -14.88
CA LYS A 206 -26.77 -19.46 -16.19
C LYS A 206 -26.87 -18.18 -17.02
N MET A 207 -27.29 -17.10 -16.40
CA MET A 207 -27.41 -15.79 -17.09
C MET A 207 -26.05 -15.30 -17.57
N LEU A 208 -24.98 -15.46 -16.76
CA LEU A 208 -23.64 -15.07 -17.14
C LEU A 208 -23.12 -15.94 -18.27
N GLU A 209 -23.27 -17.27 -18.21
CA GLU A 209 -22.91 -18.19 -19.28
C GLU A 209 -23.57 -17.81 -20.61
N GLU A 210 -24.87 -17.60 -20.61
CA GLU A 210 -25.60 -17.18 -21.82
C GLU A 210 -25.07 -15.84 -22.37
N ALA A 211 -24.79 -14.87 -21.49
CA ALA A 211 -24.27 -13.57 -21.92
C ALA A 211 -22.85 -13.69 -22.51
N LEU A 212 -21.95 -14.47 -21.89
CA LEU A 212 -20.61 -14.71 -22.40
C LEU A 212 -20.63 -15.44 -23.75
N MET A 213 -21.50 -16.43 -23.91
CA MET A 213 -21.65 -17.16 -25.18
C MET A 213 -22.21 -16.28 -26.29
N ASP A 214 -23.21 -15.44 -26.01
CA ASP A 214 -23.70 -14.45 -26.98
C ASP A 214 -22.58 -13.47 -27.42
N GLN A 215 -21.83 -12.92 -26.47
CA GLN A 215 -20.72 -12.00 -26.75
C GLN A 215 -19.67 -12.69 -27.61
N ARG A 216 -19.34 -13.94 -27.31
CA ARG A 216 -18.39 -14.76 -28.04
C ARG A 216 -18.89 -15.03 -29.49
N GLN A 217 -20.17 -15.31 -29.66
CA GLN A 217 -20.77 -15.49 -30.99
C GLN A 217 -20.75 -14.20 -31.79
N LEU A 218 -21.02 -13.05 -31.17
CA LEU A 218 -20.91 -11.73 -31.81
C LEU A 218 -19.49 -11.46 -32.36
N LEU A 219 -18.45 -11.85 -31.61
CA LEU A 219 -17.06 -11.75 -32.06
C LEU A 219 -16.80 -12.59 -33.32
N VAL A 220 -17.23 -13.85 -33.32
CA VAL A 220 -17.10 -14.75 -34.48
C VAL A 220 -17.83 -14.19 -35.68
N ASP A 221 -19.07 -13.74 -35.50
CA ASP A 221 -19.92 -13.22 -36.57
C ASP A 221 -19.35 -11.94 -37.22
N VAL A 222 -18.74 -11.06 -36.43
CA VAL A 222 -18.19 -9.81 -36.95
C VAL A 222 -16.77 -9.97 -37.49
N LEU A 223 -15.88 -10.66 -36.73
CA LEU A 223 -14.46 -10.74 -37.09
C LEU A 223 -14.18 -11.84 -38.12
N LYS A 224 -15.14 -12.74 -38.37
CA LYS A 224 -15.01 -13.89 -39.32
C LYS A 224 -13.81 -14.78 -39.02
N LYS A 225 -13.51 -14.98 -37.73
CA LYS A 225 -12.45 -15.84 -37.21
C LYS A 225 -13.03 -16.87 -36.25
N PRO A 226 -12.42 -18.04 -36.10
CA PRO A 226 -12.74 -18.98 -35.04
C PRO A 226 -12.57 -18.31 -33.67
N ALA A 227 -13.44 -18.62 -32.71
CA ALA A 227 -13.43 -17.98 -31.39
C ALA A 227 -12.08 -18.12 -30.67
N ASN A 228 -11.39 -19.26 -30.80
CA ASN A 228 -10.09 -19.53 -30.18
C ASN A 228 -8.91 -18.75 -30.80
N GLU A 229 -9.11 -18.10 -31.95
CA GLU A 229 -8.13 -17.20 -32.57
C GLU A 229 -8.33 -15.74 -32.19
N ILE A 230 -9.44 -15.41 -31.53
CA ILE A 230 -9.77 -14.05 -31.09
C ILE A 230 -9.31 -13.90 -29.64
N PRO A 231 -8.42 -12.92 -29.34
CA PRO A 231 -8.01 -12.66 -27.96
C PRO A 231 -9.20 -12.24 -27.09
N GLN A 232 -9.52 -13.04 -26.08
CA GLN A 232 -10.64 -12.84 -25.17
C GLN A 232 -10.18 -12.96 -23.73
N ALA A 233 -10.76 -12.15 -22.84
CA ALA A 233 -10.45 -12.14 -21.43
C ALA A 233 -11.72 -12.09 -20.58
N PHE A 234 -11.68 -12.70 -19.42
CA PHE A 234 -12.74 -12.68 -18.42
C PHE A 234 -12.12 -12.36 -17.05
N THR A 235 -12.66 -11.36 -16.35
CA THR A 235 -12.18 -10.97 -15.04
C THR A 235 -13.26 -11.24 -13.99
N PRO A 236 -13.12 -12.26 -13.14
CA PRO A 236 -14.06 -12.57 -12.06
C PRO A 236 -13.85 -11.58 -10.88
N TYR A 237 -14.35 -10.34 -11.02
CA TYR A 237 -14.17 -9.27 -10.06
C TYR A 237 -15.36 -9.13 -9.11
N LYS A 238 -15.10 -8.88 -7.83
CA LYS A 238 -16.11 -8.75 -6.77
C LYS A 238 -17.07 -9.96 -6.77
N GLU A 239 -18.40 -9.72 -6.86
CA GLU A 239 -19.43 -10.77 -6.85
C GLU A 239 -19.33 -11.77 -8.02
N VAL A 240 -18.67 -11.39 -9.10
CA VAL A 240 -18.48 -12.30 -10.25
C VAL A 240 -17.51 -13.43 -9.89
N LEU A 241 -16.61 -13.24 -8.90
CA LEU A 241 -15.77 -14.31 -8.39
C LEU A 241 -16.58 -15.40 -7.69
N ASP A 242 -17.64 -15.01 -6.97
CA ASP A 242 -18.55 -15.96 -6.32
C ASP A 242 -19.34 -16.75 -7.38
N VAL A 243 -19.80 -16.07 -8.44
CA VAL A 243 -20.50 -16.71 -9.57
C VAL A 243 -19.58 -17.69 -10.31
N TYR A 244 -18.31 -17.30 -10.54
CA TYR A 244 -17.31 -18.19 -11.12
C TYR A 244 -17.07 -19.42 -10.25
N SER A 245 -16.92 -19.23 -8.95
CA SER A 245 -16.69 -20.28 -7.97
C SER A 245 -17.90 -21.20 -7.78
N ALA A 246 -19.11 -20.73 -8.11
CA ALA A 246 -20.34 -21.52 -8.09
C ALA A 246 -20.49 -22.46 -9.30
N GLY A 247 -19.49 -22.51 -10.20
CA GLY A 247 -19.42 -23.47 -11.30
C GLY A 247 -19.72 -22.89 -12.67
N LEU A 248 -19.40 -21.61 -12.92
CA LEU A 248 -19.48 -21.01 -14.25
C LEU A 248 -18.63 -21.81 -15.26
N ASP A 249 -19.26 -22.27 -16.33
CA ASP A 249 -18.56 -22.94 -17.45
C ASP A 249 -17.97 -21.88 -18.40
N LEU A 250 -16.67 -21.66 -18.26
CA LEU A 250 -15.93 -20.69 -19.08
C LEU A 250 -15.12 -21.44 -20.15
N PRO A 251 -15.26 -21.12 -21.47
CA PRO A 251 -14.51 -21.78 -22.54
C PRO A 251 -12.99 -21.75 -22.28
N GLU A 252 -12.33 -22.88 -22.55
CA GLU A 252 -10.92 -23.14 -22.21
C GLU A 252 -9.91 -22.13 -22.81
N ASP A 253 -10.25 -21.52 -23.96
CA ASP A 253 -9.42 -20.55 -24.69
C ASP A 253 -9.56 -19.10 -24.20
N VAL A 254 -10.51 -18.83 -23.30
CA VAL A 254 -10.67 -17.51 -22.68
C VAL A 254 -9.64 -17.33 -21.57
N THR A 255 -8.88 -16.23 -21.60
CA THR A 255 -7.92 -15.88 -20.55
C THR A 255 -8.66 -15.42 -19.28
N ILE A 256 -8.37 -16.03 -18.14
CA ILE A 256 -8.90 -15.58 -16.85
C ILE A 256 -7.96 -14.52 -16.27
N ILE A 257 -8.47 -13.34 -15.94
CA ILE A 257 -7.69 -12.28 -15.28
C ILE A 257 -8.06 -12.28 -13.79
N TRP A 258 -7.15 -12.75 -12.94
CA TRP A 258 -7.35 -12.79 -11.50
C TRP A 258 -7.17 -11.39 -10.88
N PRO A 259 -8.15 -10.85 -10.16
CA PRO A 259 -8.00 -9.60 -9.44
C PRO A 259 -7.32 -9.81 -8.09
N ASP A 260 -6.62 -8.77 -7.61
CA ASP A 260 -6.27 -8.63 -6.21
C ASP A 260 -7.49 -8.23 -5.35
N ASP A 261 -7.26 -8.00 -4.05
CA ASP A 261 -8.26 -7.52 -3.10
C ASP A 261 -8.46 -5.99 -3.13
N ASN A 262 -7.91 -5.30 -4.13
CA ASN A 262 -7.77 -3.85 -4.31
C ASN A 262 -6.66 -3.20 -3.46
N TYR A 263 -5.95 -3.97 -2.63
CA TYR A 263 -4.88 -3.49 -1.76
C TYR A 263 -3.55 -4.22 -1.99
N GLY A 264 -3.46 -4.95 -3.09
CA GLY A 264 -2.23 -5.60 -3.54
C GLY A 264 -2.08 -7.07 -3.17
N TYR A 265 -3.09 -7.71 -2.57
CA TYR A 265 -3.07 -9.15 -2.24
C TYR A 265 -3.97 -9.94 -3.19
N MET A 266 -3.40 -10.96 -3.86
CA MET A 266 -4.17 -11.78 -4.80
C MET A 266 -5.22 -12.62 -4.07
N LYS A 267 -6.48 -12.48 -4.46
CA LYS A 267 -7.61 -13.21 -3.84
C LYS A 267 -7.72 -14.66 -4.31
N ARG A 268 -7.34 -14.92 -5.54
CA ARG A 268 -7.35 -16.23 -6.16
C ARG A 268 -6.32 -16.28 -7.29
N LEU A 269 -5.80 -17.46 -7.55
CA LEU A 269 -4.95 -17.79 -8.68
C LEU A 269 -5.44 -19.10 -9.32
N SER A 270 -4.88 -19.44 -10.47
CA SER A 270 -5.27 -20.65 -11.19
C SER A 270 -4.95 -21.91 -10.40
N SER A 271 -5.95 -22.74 -10.17
CA SER A 271 -5.79 -24.08 -9.62
C SER A 271 -5.00 -24.99 -10.60
N PRO A 272 -4.46 -26.13 -10.17
CA PRO A 272 -3.77 -27.07 -11.04
C PRO A 272 -4.58 -27.50 -12.28
N ARG A 273 -5.91 -27.54 -12.18
CA ARG A 273 -6.81 -27.78 -13.31
C ARG A 273 -6.85 -26.56 -14.25
N GLU A 274 -7.05 -25.38 -13.69
CA GLU A 274 -7.13 -24.13 -14.46
C GLU A 274 -5.80 -23.77 -15.13
N GLN A 275 -4.66 -24.14 -14.56
CA GLN A 275 -3.34 -23.97 -15.18
C GLN A 275 -3.17 -24.72 -16.52
N LYS A 276 -3.99 -25.73 -16.79
CA LYS A 276 -3.98 -26.49 -18.05
C LYS A 276 -4.79 -25.84 -19.16
N ARG A 277 -5.55 -24.78 -18.87
CA ARG A 277 -6.36 -24.05 -19.84
C ARG A 277 -5.49 -23.45 -20.96
N SER A 278 -5.93 -23.56 -22.22
CA SER A 278 -5.22 -22.96 -23.36
C SER A 278 -5.23 -21.43 -23.33
N GLY A 279 -6.27 -20.81 -22.75
CA GLY A 279 -6.38 -19.36 -22.54
C GLY A 279 -5.41 -18.83 -21.48
N ARG A 280 -4.86 -19.71 -20.61
CA ARG A 280 -3.99 -19.34 -19.50
C ARG A 280 -4.64 -18.31 -18.57
N SER A 281 -3.84 -17.58 -17.81
CA SER A 281 -4.37 -16.53 -16.93
C SER A 281 -3.56 -15.25 -16.96
N GLY A 282 -4.04 -14.26 -16.24
CA GLY A 282 -3.42 -12.96 -16.05
C GLY A 282 -3.77 -12.36 -14.69
N VAL A 283 -3.34 -11.14 -14.44
CA VAL A 283 -3.62 -10.39 -13.21
C VAL A 283 -4.22 -9.02 -13.51
N TYR A 284 -5.11 -8.59 -12.63
CA TYR A 284 -5.57 -7.22 -12.51
C TYR A 284 -5.18 -6.73 -11.11
N TYR A 285 -4.16 -5.86 -11.05
CA TYR A 285 -3.48 -5.44 -9.84
C TYR A 285 -3.67 -3.95 -9.57
N HIS A 286 -3.85 -3.55 -8.32
CA HIS A 286 -4.10 -2.16 -7.93
C HIS A 286 -2.91 -1.52 -7.23
N VAL A 287 -2.52 -0.32 -7.68
CA VAL A 287 -1.65 0.62 -6.96
C VAL A 287 -2.35 1.95 -6.68
N SER A 288 -3.61 2.04 -7.09
CA SER A 288 -4.55 3.12 -6.82
C SER A 288 -5.97 2.54 -6.82
N TYR A 289 -6.82 2.95 -5.90
CA TYR A 289 -8.18 2.42 -5.77
C TYR A 289 -9.18 3.44 -5.25
N LEU A 290 -10.35 3.53 -5.89
CA LEU A 290 -11.53 4.21 -5.40
C LEU A 290 -12.58 3.18 -5.00
N GLY A 291 -12.91 3.08 -3.72
CA GLY A 291 -13.94 2.15 -3.29
C GLY A 291 -13.91 1.83 -1.81
N LYS A 292 -14.84 0.97 -1.40
CA LYS A 292 -14.96 0.50 -0.02
C LYS A 292 -13.86 -0.50 0.34
N PRO A 293 -13.36 -0.54 1.57
CA PRO A 293 -13.72 0.34 2.70
C PRO A 293 -13.10 1.74 2.64
N HIS A 294 -11.97 1.93 1.94
CA HIS A 294 -11.21 3.17 1.93
C HIS A 294 -10.47 3.39 0.61
N ASP A 295 -10.49 4.64 0.12
CA ASP A 295 -9.76 5.04 -1.08
C ASP A 295 -8.27 5.25 -0.78
N TYR A 296 -7.41 5.01 -1.81
CA TYR A 296 -6.05 5.53 -1.84
C TYR A 296 -5.72 5.93 -3.30
N LEU A 297 -5.70 7.23 -3.55
CA LEU A 297 -5.61 7.84 -4.88
C LEU A 297 -4.45 8.84 -4.98
N TRP A 298 -3.93 9.27 -3.83
CA TRP A 298 -2.97 10.37 -3.78
C TRP A 298 -1.53 9.92 -4.00
N MET A 299 -1.08 8.89 -3.26
CA MET A 299 0.29 8.41 -3.31
C MET A 299 0.36 6.92 -3.65
N SER A 300 1.41 6.54 -4.36
CA SER A 300 1.74 5.14 -4.61
C SER A 300 2.47 4.56 -3.40
N THR A 301 1.76 3.79 -2.59
CA THR A 301 2.21 3.33 -1.27
C THR A 301 2.27 1.81 -1.13
N THR A 302 2.09 1.07 -2.23
CA THR A 302 2.21 -0.40 -2.24
C THR A 302 3.70 -0.78 -2.25
N PRO A 303 4.19 -1.52 -1.22
CA PRO A 303 5.60 -1.89 -1.15
C PRO A 303 6.06 -2.73 -2.34
N PRO A 304 7.27 -2.49 -2.88
CA PRO A 304 7.83 -3.32 -3.96
C PRO A 304 7.90 -4.81 -3.62
N ALA A 305 8.24 -5.14 -2.38
CA ALA A 305 8.30 -6.52 -1.91
C ALA A 305 6.93 -7.21 -1.95
N LEU A 306 5.85 -6.51 -1.62
CA LEU A 306 4.48 -7.03 -1.76
C LEU A 306 4.12 -7.24 -3.23
N MET A 307 4.43 -6.27 -4.11
CA MET A 307 4.17 -6.42 -5.54
C MET A 307 4.88 -7.65 -6.10
N TYR A 308 6.15 -7.84 -5.78
CA TYR A 308 6.92 -8.99 -6.25
C TYR A 308 6.37 -10.32 -5.72
N GLU A 309 6.09 -10.40 -4.41
CA GLU A 309 5.54 -11.61 -3.77
C GLU A 309 4.25 -12.06 -4.46
N GLU A 310 3.31 -11.16 -4.64
CA GLU A 310 2.00 -11.48 -5.20
C GLU A 310 2.06 -11.76 -6.72
N LEU A 311 2.86 -11.02 -7.46
CA LEU A 311 2.99 -11.19 -8.90
C LEU A 311 3.85 -12.41 -9.26
N ARG A 312 4.86 -12.76 -8.45
CA ARG A 312 5.65 -13.99 -8.62
C ARG A 312 4.76 -15.22 -8.44
N LYS A 313 3.96 -15.28 -7.38
CA LYS A 313 2.97 -16.35 -7.18
C LYS A 313 2.01 -16.48 -8.35
N ALA A 314 1.53 -15.35 -8.87
CA ALA A 314 0.62 -15.34 -10.00
C ALA A 314 1.30 -15.89 -11.25
N TYR A 315 2.52 -15.47 -11.55
CA TYR A 315 3.28 -15.97 -12.70
C TYR A 315 3.56 -17.46 -12.61
N ASP A 316 3.96 -17.95 -11.45
CA ASP A 316 4.24 -19.36 -11.20
C ASP A 316 2.98 -20.26 -11.34
N THR A 317 1.79 -19.65 -11.27
CA THR A 317 0.50 -20.31 -11.51
C THR A 317 -0.11 -19.97 -12.87
N THR A 318 0.73 -19.72 -13.87
CA THR A 318 0.37 -19.49 -15.28
C THR A 318 -0.27 -18.13 -15.62
N ALA A 319 -0.15 -17.15 -14.76
CA ALA A 319 -0.59 -15.78 -15.08
C ALA A 319 0.46 -15.06 -15.94
N ASP A 320 0.69 -15.57 -17.16
CA ASP A 320 1.65 -15.05 -18.13
C ASP A 320 0.99 -14.44 -19.38
N ARG A 321 -0.35 -14.40 -19.42
CA ARG A 321 -1.06 -13.94 -20.61
C ARG A 321 -1.32 -12.44 -20.60
N ILE A 322 -1.87 -11.90 -19.51
CA ILE A 322 -2.25 -10.49 -19.39
C ILE A 322 -1.87 -9.98 -18.00
N TRP A 323 -1.06 -8.91 -17.92
CA TRP A 323 -0.84 -8.15 -16.70
C TRP A 323 -1.37 -6.74 -16.87
N LEU A 324 -2.37 -6.39 -16.08
CA LEU A 324 -3.06 -5.11 -16.09
C LEU A 324 -2.92 -4.41 -14.75
N LEU A 325 -2.26 -3.25 -14.72
CA LEU A 325 -2.08 -2.42 -13.54
C LEU A 325 -3.09 -1.28 -13.50
N ASN A 326 -3.92 -1.21 -12.48
CA ASN A 326 -4.73 -0.03 -12.21
C ASN A 326 -3.86 1.07 -11.60
N VAL A 327 -3.65 2.13 -12.37
CA VAL A 327 -2.81 3.28 -11.98
C VAL A 327 -3.62 4.52 -11.63
N GLY A 328 -4.95 4.42 -11.65
CA GLY A 328 -5.83 5.58 -11.43
C GLY A 328 -5.55 6.66 -12.47
N ASP A 329 -4.80 7.67 -12.07
CA ASP A 329 -4.50 8.88 -12.85
C ASP A 329 -3.04 8.96 -13.37
N ILE A 330 -2.26 7.89 -13.36
CA ILE A 330 -0.84 7.78 -13.79
C ILE A 330 0.12 8.42 -12.77
N LYS A 331 -0.06 9.69 -12.46
CA LYS A 331 0.70 10.39 -11.42
C LYS A 331 0.06 10.01 -10.06
N SER A 332 0.77 9.75 -9.12
CA SER A 332 2.07 9.51 -8.61
C SER A 332 2.50 8.01 -8.65
N CYS A 333 2.04 7.28 -9.66
CA CYS A 333 2.29 5.84 -9.79
C CYS A 333 3.49 5.52 -10.71
N GLU A 334 4.36 6.51 -10.99
CA GLU A 334 5.45 6.37 -11.94
C GLU A 334 6.37 5.19 -11.58
N PHE A 335 6.81 5.11 -10.33
CA PHE A 335 7.68 4.01 -9.91
C PHE A 335 6.97 2.66 -9.92
N SER A 336 5.76 2.56 -9.38
CA SER A 336 5.01 1.30 -9.37
C SER A 336 4.69 0.80 -10.76
N MET A 337 4.41 1.72 -11.71
CA MET A 337 4.22 1.40 -13.12
C MET A 337 5.53 0.89 -13.74
N ASN A 338 6.66 1.55 -13.46
CA ASN A 338 7.97 1.12 -13.94
C ASN A 338 8.32 -0.28 -13.45
N LEU A 339 8.14 -0.53 -12.16
CA LEU A 339 8.42 -1.84 -11.54
C LEU A 339 7.52 -2.94 -12.09
N PHE A 340 6.20 -2.71 -12.12
CA PHE A 340 5.22 -3.69 -12.61
C PHE A 340 5.51 -4.11 -14.05
N LEU A 341 5.79 -3.14 -14.93
CA LEU A 341 6.05 -3.42 -16.34
C LEU A 341 7.44 -4.05 -16.57
N ALA A 342 8.43 -3.70 -15.74
CA ALA A 342 9.74 -4.37 -15.74
C ALA A 342 9.62 -5.84 -15.33
N MET A 343 8.87 -6.14 -14.27
CA MET A 343 8.57 -7.52 -13.87
C MET A 343 7.77 -8.27 -14.94
N ALA A 344 6.76 -7.65 -15.54
CA ALA A 344 5.99 -8.24 -16.62
C ALA A 344 6.82 -8.54 -17.88
N TYR A 345 7.91 -7.78 -18.08
CA TYR A 345 8.87 -8.05 -19.15
C TYR A 345 9.83 -9.18 -18.79
N ASP A 346 10.38 -9.17 -17.57
CA ASP A 346 11.37 -10.13 -17.10
C ASP A 346 11.28 -10.36 -15.59
N ILE A 347 10.35 -11.20 -15.16
CA ILE A 347 10.12 -11.49 -13.74
C ILE A 347 11.32 -12.20 -13.09
N ASP A 348 12.11 -12.96 -13.88
CA ASP A 348 13.23 -13.75 -13.36
C ASP A 348 14.47 -12.89 -13.05
N SER A 349 14.47 -11.61 -13.45
CA SER A 349 15.50 -10.64 -13.04
C SER A 349 15.30 -10.12 -11.61
N PHE A 350 14.17 -10.44 -10.97
CA PHE A 350 13.81 -9.99 -9.63
C PHE A 350 13.85 -11.14 -8.62
N ASN A 351 14.18 -10.80 -7.39
CA ASN A 351 14.19 -11.67 -6.23
C ASN A 351 14.01 -10.84 -4.94
N TYR A 352 13.88 -11.50 -3.79
CA TYR A 352 13.70 -10.80 -2.51
C TYR A 352 14.88 -9.93 -2.09
N ASP A 353 16.10 -10.23 -2.57
CA ASP A 353 17.29 -9.44 -2.22
C ASP A 353 17.34 -8.11 -2.99
N ASN A 354 16.90 -8.10 -4.25
CA ASN A 354 17.04 -6.93 -5.11
C ASN A 354 15.79 -6.06 -5.22
N ILE A 355 14.61 -6.61 -4.91
CA ILE A 355 13.34 -5.89 -5.13
C ILE A 355 13.23 -4.62 -4.28
N ALA A 356 13.66 -4.68 -3.02
CA ALA A 356 13.62 -3.53 -2.10
C ALA A 356 14.64 -2.43 -2.47
N LEU A 357 15.66 -2.78 -3.25
CA LEU A 357 16.72 -1.87 -3.70
C LEU A 357 16.44 -1.27 -5.09
N TYR A 358 15.45 -1.81 -5.79
CA TYR A 358 15.18 -1.45 -7.18
C TYR A 358 14.82 0.03 -7.36
N GLN A 359 14.03 0.61 -6.46
CA GLN A 359 13.68 2.04 -6.53
C GLN A 359 14.89 2.94 -6.26
N ALA A 360 15.74 2.56 -5.29
CA ALA A 360 16.94 3.33 -5.00
C ALA A 360 17.88 3.34 -6.22
N ARG A 361 18.05 2.21 -6.91
CA ARG A 361 18.82 2.13 -8.15
C ARG A 361 18.19 2.99 -9.25
N TRP A 362 16.89 2.86 -9.49
CA TRP A 362 16.14 3.66 -10.46
C TRP A 362 16.27 5.18 -10.23
N LEU A 363 16.26 5.62 -8.96
CA LEU A 363 16.51 7.02 -8.60
C LEU A 363 17.97 7.42 -8.82
N SER A 364 18.93 6.53 -8.49
CA SER A 364 20.35 6.79 -8.69
C SER A 364 20.72 6.98 -10.16
N ASP A 365 20.13 6.19 -11.05
CA ASP A 365 20.32 6.32 -12.49
C ASP A 365 19.90 7.72 -13.01
N MET A 366 18.93 8.35 -12.37
CA MET A 366 18.42 9.68 -12.75
C MET A 366 19.12 10.85 -12.03
N PHE A 367 19.50 10.65 -10.77
CA PHE A 367 19.96 11.75 -9.90
C PHE A 367 21.40 11.62 -9.43
N GLY A 368 22.00 10.44 -9.57
CA GLY A 368 23.40 10.15 -9.31
C GLY A 368 23.64 9.15 -8.17
N ASP A 369 24.63 8.28 -8.37
CA ASP A 369 25.00 7.19 -7.46
C ASP A 369 25.44 7.66 -6.06
N LYS A 370 25.90 8.90 -5.92
CA LYS A 370 26.30 9.46 -4.63
C LYS A 370 25.19 9.52 -3.60
N TYR A 371 23.91 9.40 -4.03
CA TYR A 371 22.73 9.41 -3.18
C TYR A 371 22.14 8.01 -2.95
N TYR A 372 22.76 6.96 -3.47
CA TYR A 372 22.18 5.61 -3.46
C TYR A 372 21.77 5.15 -2.06
N ASP A 373 22.67 5.26 -1.08
CA ASP A 373 22.38 4.84 0.31
C ASP A 373 21.28 5.69 0.95
N ASP A 374 21.23 6.98 0.64
CA ASP A 374 20.13 7.84 1.08
C ASP A 374 18.82 7.42 0.42
N PHE A 375 18.83 7.05 -0.86
CA PHE A 375 17.62 6.56 -1.54
C PHE A 375 17.15 5.21 -0.97
N VAL A 376 18.05 4.30 -0.62
CA VAL A 376 17.71 3.04 0.07
C VAL A 376 16.99 3.32 1.39
N ASP A 377 17.57 4.19 2.23
CA ASP A 377 16.98 4.55 3.51
C ASP A 377 15.63 5.26 3.35
N ILE A 378 15.53 6.23 2.44
CA ILE A 378 14.30 6.99 2.19
C ILE A 378 13.18 6.06 1.70
N THR A 379 13.45 5.23 0.69
CA THR A 379 12.41 4.41 0.08
C THR A 379 11.94 3.28 1.01
N ASN A 380 12.86 2.60 1.68
CA ASN A 380 12.51 1.55 2.64
C ASN A 380 11.71 2.13 3.82
N THR A 381 12.14 3.27 4.38
CA THR A 381 11.38 3.95 5.44
C THR A 381 10.01 4.38 4.97
N PHE A 382 9.89 4.96 3.78
CA PHE A 382 8.61 5.41 3.21
C PHE A 382 7.62 4.25 3.07
N TYR A 383 8.06 3.12 2.51
CA TYR A 383 7.18 1.96 2.34
C TYR A 383 6.87 1.26 3.67
N HIS A 384 7.80 1.20 4.60
CA HIS A 384 7.54 0.67 5.94
C HIS A 384 6.46 1.49 6.66
N GLN A 385 6.57 2.81 6.67
CA GLN A 385 5.58 3.69 7.27
C GLN A 385 4.22 3.62 6.55
N SER A 386 4.23 3.49 5.22
CA SER A 386 3.02 3.37 4.40
C SER A 386 2.36 2.00 4.54
N PHE A 387 3.15 0.95 4.80
CA PHE A 387 2.63 -0.39 5.08
C PHE A 387 1.92 -0.44 6.42
N SER A 388 2.52 0.12 7.47
CA SER A 388 1.89 0.17 8.79
C SER A 388 0.56 0.95 8.78
N ARG A 389 0.46 2.04 8.02
CA ARG A 389 -0.79 2.72 7.66
C ARG A 389 -0.59 3.63 6.46
N LYS A 390 -1.43 3.48 5.43
CA LYS A 390 -1.39 4.38 4.27
C LYS A 390 -1.66 5.83 4.70
N PRO A 391 -0.99 6.83 4.08
CA PRO A 391 -1.23 8.24 4.41
C PRO A 391 -2.69 8.64 4.30
N GLU A 392 -3.40 8.16 3.28
CA GLU A 392 -4.81 8.43 3.04
C GLU A 392 -5.73 7.86 4.13
N PHE A 393 -5.25 6.87 4.90
CA PHE A 393 -6.02 6.24 5.98
C PHE A 393 -5.80 6.92 7.34
N MET A 394 -4.87 7.89 7.40
CA MET A 394 -4.63 8.66 8.63
C MET A 394 -5.85 9.50 9.00
N GLY A 395 -6.33 9.34 10.22
CA GLY A 395 -7.52 10.05 10.70
C GLY A 395 -8.87 9.54 10.16
N TRP A 396 -8.90 8.38 9.51
CA TRP A 396 -10.10 7.80 8.93
C TRP A 396 -10.28 6.34 9.36
N GLY A 397 -11.42 5.99 9.93
CA GLY A 397 -11.77 4.61 10.21
C GLY A 397 -12.34 3.90 8.99
N TYR A 398 -13.48 4.41 8.49
CA TYR A 398 -14.17 3.84 7.32
C TYR A 398 -14.78 4.96 6.48
N GLN A 399 -14.14 5.29 5.38
CA GLN A 399 -14.45 6.48 4.57
C GLN A 399 -15.89 6.51 4.05
N TRP A 400 -16.42 5.38 3.59
CA TRP A 400 -17.71 5.33 2.91
C TRP A 400 -18.93 5.26 3.85
N THR A 401 -18.75 4.99 5.14
CA THR A 401 -19.85 5.00 6.11
C THR A 401 -20.21 6.38 6.63
N THR A 402 -19.24 7.27 6.69
CA THR A 402 -19.38 8.61 7.30
C THR A 402 -19.99 9.63 6.37
N ASN A 403 -20.09 9.34 5.08
CA ASN A 403 -20.57 10.27 4.05
C ASN A 403 -22.02 10.76 4.20
N LYS A 404 -22.86 10.04 4.91
CA LYS A 404 -24.27 10.44 5.07
C LYS A 404 -24.47 11.57 6.10
N HIS A 405 -23.54 11.81 7.00
CA HIS A 405 -23.73 12.73 8.11
C HIS A 405 -22.64 13.78 8.34
N GLY A 406 -21.58 13.81 7.57
CA GLY A 406 -20.63 14.94 7.46
C GLY A 406 -19.85 15.36 8.71
N LYS A 407 -20.11 14.79 9.88
CA LYS A 407 -19.61 15.33 11.16
C LYS A 407 -18.50 14.54 11.85
N GLU A 408 -18.22 13.29 11.43
CA GLU A 408 -17.28 12.40 12.13
C GLU A 408 -16.27 11.75 11.18
N ARG A 409 -15.71 12.50 10.26
CA ARG A 409 -14.77 11.97 9.29
C ARG A 409 -13.37 11.75 9.85
N ASN A 410 -12.94 12.61 10.77
CA ASN A 410 -11.64 12.51 11.40
C ASN A 410 -11.74 11.73 12.71
N THR A 411 -11.24 10.52 12.72
CA THR A 411 -11.05 9.70 13.92
C THR A 411 -9.59 9.75 14.34
N ASP A 412 -9.32 9.52 15.63
CA ASP A 412 -7.97 9.30 16.09
C ASP A 412 -7.43 7.99 15.51
N THR A 413 -6.12 7.97 15.27
CA THR A 413 -5.43 6.75 14.83
C THR A 413 -5.14 5.86 16.04
N ASP A 414 -4.80 4.59 15.76
CA ASP A 414 -4.38 3.66 16.80
C ASP A 414 -2.91 3.90 17.26
N PHE A 415 -2.16 4.81 16.61
CA PHE A 415 -0.80 5.15 17.01
C PHE A 415 -0.78 5.79 18.40
N SER A 416 -0.12 5.11 19.32
CA SER A 416 -0.07 5.52 20.72
C SER A 416 0.98 6.61 20.97
N PHE A 417 0.59 7.61 21.77
CA PHE A 417 1.53 8.54 22.43
C PHE A 417 1.88 8.08 23.84
N ALA A 418 1.12 7.16 24.39
CA ALA A 418 1.27 6.70 25.75
C ALA A 418 2.24 5.53 25.89
N ASN A 419 2.34 4.67 24.86
CA ASN A 419 3.09 3.43 24.92
C ASN A 419 4.09 3.36 23.77
N TYR A 420 5.28 2.86 24.03
CA TYR A 420 6.31 2.50 23.05
C TYR A 420 6.73 3.65 22.10
N GLN A 421 6.32 4.89 22.39
CA GLN A 421 6.58 6.07 21.55
C GLN A 421 6.18 5.86 20.07
N GLU A 422 5.12 5.13 19.84
CA GLU A 422 4.73 4.65 18.51
C GLU A 422 4.45 5.81 17.54
N ALA A 423 3.65 6.80 17.99
CA ALA A 423 3.34 7.99 17.21
C ALA A 423 4.57 8.90 17.00
N GLU A 424 5.38 9.09 18.04
CA GLU A 424 6.61 9.88 17.98
C GLU A 424 7.65 9.24 17.04
N SER A 425 7.83 7.92 17.10
CA SER A 425 8.75 7.18 16.23
C SER A 425 8.34 7.29 14.76
N ARG A 426 7.04 7.22 14.48
CA ARG A 426 6.51 7.42 13.14
C ARG A 426 6.78 8.85 12.64
N LEU A 427 6.52 9.86 13.46
CA LEU A 427 6.80 11.26 13.10
C LEU A 427 8.30 11.50 12.88
N ALA A 428 9.16 10.96 13.75
CA ALA A 428 10.61 11.06 13.63
C ALA A 428 11.13 10.38 12.34
N ALA A 429 10.58 9.22 11.98
CA ALA A 429 10.93 8.52 10.75
C ALA A 429 10.62 9.37 9.51
N TYR A 430 9.41 9.94 9.42
CA TYR A 430 9.04 10.83 8.32
C TYR A 430 9.88 12.13 8.29
N GLU A 431 10.15 12.74 9.45
CA GLU A 431 10.99 13.95 9.54
C GLU A 431 12.42 13.70 9.08
N ARG A 432 12.99 12.55 9.46
CA ARG A 432 14.34 12.14 9.04
C ARG A 432 14.43 12.01 7.53
N ILE A 433 13.53 11.29 6.90
CA ILE A 433 13.54 11.14 5.43
C ILE A 433 13.12 12.43 4.72
N GLY A 434 12.21 13.22 5.29
CA GLY A 434 11.85 14.56 4.80
C GLY A 434 13.02 15.54 4.79
N THR A 435 13.88 15.48 5.81
CA THR A 435 15.12 16.26 5.87
C THR A 435 16.10 15.83 4.80
N LYS A 436 16.27 14.51 4.57
CA LYS A 436 17.15 13.97 3.53
C LYS A 436 16.72 14.38 2.13
N VAL A 437 15.42 14.23 1.78
CA VAL A 437 14.94 14.66 0.46
C VAL A 437 15.09 16.16 0.24
N GLY A 438 14.90 16.98 1.29
CA GLY A 438 15.12 18.41 1.23
C GLY A 438 16.57 18.78 0.96
N LYS A 439 17.53 18.11 1.61
CA LYS A 439 18.95 18.27 1.37
C LYS A 439 19.33 17.91 -0.07
N ILE A 440 18.91 16.74 -0.55
CA ILE A 440 19.17 16.28 -1.92
C ILE A 440 18.61 17.27 -2.95
N LEU A 441 17.34 17.71 -2.78
CA LEU A 441 16.73 18.69 -3.67
C LEU A 441 17.55 19.98 -3.80
N ASN A 442 18.13 20.46 -2.70
CA ASN A 442 18.97 21.66 -2.72
C ASN A 442 20.27 21.47 -3.48
N GLU A 443 20.88 20.27 -3.40
CA GLU A 443 22.16 19.92 -4.04
C GLU A 443 22.02 19.62 -5.53
N LEU A 444 20.83 19.23 -6.00
CA LEU A 444 20.57 18.88 -7.39
C LEU A 444 20.67 20.09 -8.31
N SER A 445 21.11 19.83 -9.55
CA SER A 445 21.10 20.84 -10.61
C SER A 445 19.68 21.36 -10.89
N PRO A 446 19.52 22.62 -11.34
CA PRO A 446 18.18 23.16 -11.64
C PRO A 446 17.37 22.31 -12.63
N LYS A 447 18.03 21.59 -13.55
CA LYS A 447 17.38 20.72 -14.53
C LYS A 447 16.78 19.46 -13.91
N GLN A 448 17.38 18.94 -12.82
CA GLN A 448 16.93 17.72 -12.14
C GLN A 448 15.84 17.98 -11.10
N LYS A 449 15.76 19.23 -10.59
CA LYS A 449 14.86 19.56 -9.47
C LYS A 449 13.39 19.25 -9.74
N ALA A 450 12.90 19.52 -10.94
CA ALA A 450 11.48 19.27 -11.27
C ALA A 450 11.14 17.77 -11.26
N ALA A 451 12.02 16.93 -11.81
CA ALA A 451 11.87 15.48 -11.78
C ALA A 451 11.95 14.93 -10.35
N PHE A 452 12.97 15.34 -9.60
CA PHE A 452 13.16 14.90 -8.22
C PHE A 452 11.97 15.32 -7.32
N TYR A 453 11.47 16.55 -7.53
CA TYR A 453 10.31 17.05 -6.79
C TYR A 453 9.10 16.13 -6.98
N GLN A 454 8.82 15.70 -8.22
CA GLN A 454 7.69 14.85 -8.55
C GLN A 454 7.87 13.42 -8.03
N LEU A 455 9.05 12.84 -8.25
CA LEU A 455 9.29 11.41 -8.05
C LEU A 455 9.62 11.04 -6.59
N LEU A 456 10.15 11.98 -5.79
CA LEU A 456 10.57 11.64 -4.42
C LEU A 456 10.24 12.73 -3.39
N TYR A 457 10.54 14.01 -3.68
CA TYR A 457 10.37 15.07 -2.67
C TYR A 457 8.91 15.22 -2.25
N TYR A 458 8.00 15.41 -3.20
CA TYR A 458 6.58 15.60 -2.90
C TYR A 458 5.94 14.37 -2.24
N PRO A 459 6.14 13.13 -2.71
CA PRO A 459 5.64 11.95 -2.00
C PRO A 459 6.07 11.88 -0.53
N VAL A 460 7.35 12.09 -0.26
CA VAL A 460 7.89 12.03 1.12
C VAL A 460 7.40 13.22 1.95
N LYS A 461 7.56 14.44 1.43
CA LYS A 461 7.22 15.67 2.17
C LYS A 461 5.72 15.83 2.37
N GLY A 462 4.92 15.46 1.38
CA GLY A 462 3.46 15.45 1.51
C GLY A 462 3.00 14.48 2.60
N CYS A 463 3.54 13.25 2.62
CA CYS A 463 3.23 12.27 3.65
C CYS A 463 3.72 12.70 5.04
N GLU A 464 4.92 13.29 5.16
CA GLU A 464 5.40 13.88 6.41
C GLU A 464 4.43 14.91 6.96
N LEU A 465 4.04 15.89 6.14
CA LEU A 465 3.16 16.98 6.56
C LEU A 465 1.77 16.48 6.94
N LEU A 466 1.23 15.50 6.19
CA LEU A 466 -0.06 14.88 6.52
C LEU A 466 0.01 14.15 7.87
N ASN A 467 1.05 13.35 8.10
CA ASN A 467 1.23 12.65 9.38
C ASN A 467 1.42 13.64 10.54
N LYS A 468 2.24 14.68 10.36
CA LYS A 468 2.39 15.77 11.36
C LYS A 468 1.05 16.45 11.66
N MET A 469 0.26 16.74 10.64
CA MET A 469 -1.05 17.36 10.82
C MET A 469 -2.01 16.46 11.61
N VAL A 470 -2.13 15.20 11.24
CA VAL A 470 -3.11 14.27 11.85
C VAL A 470 -2.67 13.88 13.26
N LEU A 471 -1.44 13.42 13.46
CA LEU A 471 -0.96 12.94 14.75
C LEU A 471 -0.82 14.09 15.77
N ASN A 472 -0.31 15.26 15.39
CA ASN A 472 -0.29 16.40 16.32
C ASN A 472 -1.70 16.95 16.59
N GLY A 473 -2.64 16.79 15.66
CA GLY A 473 -4.06 17.05 15.93
C GLY A 473 -4.65 16.09 16.96
N GLN A 474 -4.31 14.81 16.89
CA GLN A 474 -4.66 13.79 17.88
C GLN A 474 -3.99 14.12 19.23
N LYS A 475 -2.70 14.42 19.24
CA LYS A 475 -1.94 14.83 20.43
C LYS A 475 -2.54 16.10 21.08
N ASN A 476 -2.97 17.08 20.29
CA ASN A 476 -3.64 18.27 20.78
C ASN A 476 -4.91 17.93 21.57
N ARG A 477 -5.78 17.04 21.06
CA ARG A 477 -7.00 16.60 21.76
C ARG A 477 -6.67 15.81 23.03
N TRP A 478 -5.68 14.95 22.97
CA TRP A 478 -5.22 14.18 24.12
C TRP A 478 -4.61 15.05 25.21
N TYR A 479 -3.83 16.08 24.83
CA TYR A 479 -3.27 17.05 25.77
C TYR A 479 -4.33 17.98 26.37
N ALA A 480 -5.38 18.28 25.63
CA ALA A 480 -6.50 19.07 26.14
C ALA A 480 -7.19 18.42 27.34
N LEU A 481 -7.32 17.08 27.36
CA LEU A 481 -7.87 16.33 28.49
C LEU A 481 -7.02 16.49 29.77
N GLN A 482 -5.73 16.76 29.61
CA GLN A 482 -4.77 16.97 30.69
C GLN A 482 -4.59 18.44 31.07
N HIS A 483 -5.26 19.36 30.34
CA HIS A 483 -5.10 20.82 30.49
C HIS A 483 -3.65 21.30 30.30
N ARG A 484 -2.86 20.67 29.43
CA ARG A 484 -1.47 21.06 29.15
C ARG A 484 -1.41 22.39 28.37
N ALA A 485 -0.48 23.26 28.72
CA ALA A 485 -0.21 24.51 27.99
C ALA A 485 0.19 24.23 26.52
N ALA A 486 0.91 23.13 26.28
CA ALA A 486 1.30 22.65 24.96
C ALA A 486 0.11 22.43 23.98
N THR A 487 -1.12 22.20 24.49
CA THR A 487 -2.33 22.11 23.66
C THR A 487 -2.49 23.29 22.73
N ASN A 488 -2.27 24.50 23.24
CA ASN A 488 -2.46 25.72 22.47
C ASN A 488 -1.37 25.93 21.40
N GLU A 489 -0.15 25.49 21.67
CA GLU A 489 0.96 25.54 20.70
C GLU A 489 0.76 24.50 19.60
N LEU A 490 0.43 23.26 19.94
CA LEU A 490 0.10 22.19 18.97
C LEU A 490 -1.01 22.64 18.00
N LYS A 491 -2.02 23.38 18.49
CA LYS A 491 -3.06 23.95 17.62
C LYS A 491 -2.49 24.88 16.55
N LYS A 492 -1.48 25.66 16.86
CA LYS A 492 -0.82 26.56 15.90
C LYS A 492 0.02 25.76 14.91
N GLU A 493 0.79 24.80 15.40
CA GLU A 493 1.65 23.94 14.59
C GLU A 493 0.85 23.13 13.56
N VAL A 494 -0.27 22.51 13.98
CA VAL A 494 -1.14 21.73 13.07
C VAL A 494 -1.67 22.59 11.93
N LYS A 495 -2.01 23.84 12.18
CA LYS A 495 -2.40 24.78 11.11
C LYS A 495 -1.25 25.09 10.16
N VAL A 496 -0.03 25.23 10.67
CA VAL A 496 1.17 25.41 9.84
C VAL A 496 1.40 24.19 8.95
N TYR A 497 1.27 22.97 9.48
CA TYR A 497 1.41 21.73 8.67
C TYR A 497 0.33 21.63 7.58
N PHE A 498 -0.91 21.98 7.91
CA PHE A 498 -2.00 22.03 6.95
C PHE A 498 -1.74 23.03 5.81
N ASP A 499 -1.29 24.24 6.12
CA ASP A 499 -0.98 25.25 5.12
C ASP A 499 0.28 24.88 4.32
N SER A 500 1.29 24.28 4.96
CA SER A 500 2.50 23.78 4.29
C SER A 500 2.18 22.66 3.29
N LEU A 501 1.25 21.76 3.63
CA LEU A 501 0.81 20.69 2.71
C LEU A 501 0.16 21.27 1.45
N LYS A 502 -0.64 22.34 1.58
CA LYS A 502 -1.17 23.06 0.42
C LYS A 502 -0.06 23.69 -0.41
N THR A 503 0.89 24.35 0.26
CA THR A 503 2.02 25.01 -0.40
C THR A 503 2.83 24.04 -1.25
N VAL A 504 3.27 22.90 -0.71
CA VAL A 504 4.04 21.91 -1.50
C VAL A 504 3.21 21.31 -2.64
N THR A 505 1.88 21.22 -2.48
CA THR A 505 0.98 20.78 -3.57
C THR A 505 0.85 21.83 -4.67
N GLU A 506 0.79 23.11 -4.32
CA GLU A 506 0.78 24.23 -5.27
C GLU A 506 2.12 24.36 -6.00
N GLU A 507 3.23 24.16 -5.28
CA GLU A 507 4.57 24.09 -5.88
C GLU A 507 4.65 22.99 -6.92
N TYR A 508 4.15 21.76 -6.62
CA TYR A 508 4.06 20.68 -7.59
C TYR A 508 3.32 21.10 -8.87
N ASN A 509 2.13 21.66 -8.71
CA ASN A 509 1.31 22.12 -9.83
C ASN A 509 1.95 23.28 -10.62
N SER A 510 2.88 24.00 -10.01
CA SER A 510 3.57 25.15 -10.62
C SER A 510 4.86 24.77 -11.35
N LEU A 511 5.33 23.52 -11.20
CA LEU A 511 6.56 23.05 -11.85
C LEU A 511 6.54 23.31 -13.36
N LEU A 512 7.70 23.71 -13.90
CA LEU A 512 7.89 23.93 -15.34
C LEU A 512 6.82 24.87 -15.97
N ASN A 513 6.60 26.01 -15.31
CA ASN A 513 5.58 26.99 -15.72
C ASN A 513 4.16 26.42 -15.75
N GLY A 514 3.86 25.49 -14.86
CA GLY A 514 2.53 24.90 -14.70
C GLY A 514 2.22 23.79 -15.70
N LYS A 515 3.22 23.09 -16.26
CA LYS A 515 3.01 21.91 -17.12
C LYS A 515 2.05 20.90 -16.47
N TRP A 516 2.17 20.70 -15.16
CA TRP A 516 1.36 19.76 -14.38
C TRP A 516 0.24 20.44 -13.58
N LYS A 517 -0.11 21.66 -13.91
CA LYS A 517 -1.19 22.37 -13.21
C LYS A 517 -2.47 21.58 -13.26
N HIS A 518 -3.10 21.37 -12.10
CA HIS A 518 -4.32 20.60 -11.85
C HIS A 518 -4.14 19.08 -11.80
N VAL A 519 -2.93 18.53 -11.88
CA VAL A 519 -2.71 17.08 -11.74
C VAL A 519 -2.71 16.65 -10.29
N MET A 520 -2.16 17.46 -9.36
CA MET A 520 -2.26 17.22 -7.92
C MET A 520 -3.34 18.11 -7.31
N THR A 521 -4.09 17.55 -6.39
CA THR A 521 -5.15 18.27 -5.70
C THR A 521 -5.24 17.86 -4.24
N THR A 522 -5.59 18.82 -3.39
CA THR A 522 -5.92 18.59 -2.00
C THR A 522 -7.43 18.40 -1.78
N ARG A 523 -8.21 18.33 -2.85
CA ARG A 523 -9.67 18.22 -2.76
C ARG A 523 -10.22 17.40 -3.92
N GLN A 524 -10.92 16.33 -3.60
CA GLN A 524 -11.62 15.50 -4.56
C GLN A 524 -13.06 15.98 -4.81
N GLY A 525 -13.62 15.56 -5.97
CA GLY A 525 -14.98 15.87 -6.35
C GLY A 525 -16.02 15.15 -5.48
N PHE A 526 -15.88 13.85 -5.27
CA PHE A 526 -16.88 13.01 -4.60
C PHE A 526 -16.31 12.06 -3.52
N ALA A 527 -15.02 11.79 -3.50
CA ALA A 527 -14.39 11.06 -2.42
C ALA A 527 -14.05 11.98 -1.23
N ALA A 528 -13.81 11.39 -0.07
CA ALA A 528 -13.43 12.14 1.11
C ALA A 528 -12.13 12.90 0.90
N SER A 529 -12.04 14.09 1.44
CA SER A 529 -10.80 14.87 1.43
C SER A 529 -9.86 14.38 2.51
N TYR A 530 -8.70 13.87 2.13
CA TYR A 530 -7.62 13.51 3.07
C TYR A 530 -6.98 14.74 3.73
N PHE A 531 -7.31 15.93 3.24
CA PHE A 531 -6.63 17.18 3.54
C PHE A 531 -7.53 18.14 4.34
N GLU A 532 -8.42 17.63 5.16
CA GLU A 532 -9.22 18.43 6.07
C GLU A 532 -8.43 18.71 7.35
N LEU A 533 -8.53 19.94 7.84
CA LEU A 533 -7.95 20.30 9.13
C LEU A 533 -8.66 19.50 10.23
N PRO A 534 -7.95 18.73 11.06
CA PRO A 534 -8.57 17.98 12.14
C PRO A 534 -9.20 18.91 13.18
N LYS A 535 -10.17 18.38 13.95
CA LYS A 535 -10.70 19.09 15.09
C LYS A 535 -9.57 19.39 16.10
N LEU A 536 -9.50 20.64 16.54
CA LEU A 536 -8.45 21.11 17.45
C LEU A 536 -9.06 21.78 18.68
N GLU A 537 -8.55 21.40 19.84
CA GLU A 537 -8.98 21.92 21.13
C GLU A 537 -8.12 23.14 21.56
N THR A 538 -8.63 23.87 22.55
CA THR A 538 -7.96 24.97 23.20
C THR A 538 -8.23 24.88 24.70
N VAL A 539 -7.22 25.11 25.52
CA VAL A 539 -7.36 25.12 26.98
C VAL A 539 -7.19 26.51 27.53
N THR A 540 -7.98 26.84 28.55
CA THR A 540 -7.78 28.06 29.34
C THR A 540 -6.74 27.77 30.39
N LEU A 541 -5.65 28.52 30.37
CA LEU A 541 -4.54 28.39 31.31
C LEU A 541 -4.78 29.24 32.57
N SER A 542 -4.41 28.72 33.73
CA SER A 542 -4.33 29.51 34.96
C SER A 542 -3.29 30.65 34.82
N ASP A 543 -3.47 31.74 35.54
CA ASP A 543 -2.56 32.88 35.43
C ASP A 543 -1.15 32.63 36.00
N LEU A 544 -1.02 31.64 36.88
CA LEU A 544 0.26 31.17 37.43
C LEU A 544 0.63 29.80 36.91
N PRO A 545 1.94 29.52 36.79
CA PRO A 545 2.41 28.15 36.43
C PRO A 545 1.85 27.09 37.39
N SER A 546 1.45 25.97 36.85
CA SER A 546 0.86 24.86 37.63
C SER A 546 1.39 23.51 37.18
N LEU A 547 1.95 22.74 38.09
CA LEU A 547 2.52 21.44 37.83
C LEU A 547 1.45 20.43 37.40
N GLY A 548 1.74 19.67 36.36
CA GLY A 548 1.13 18.43 36.00
C GLY A 548 2.21 17.38 35.75
N ILE A 549 1.89 16.13 36.09
CA ILE A 549 2.72 14.95 35.80
C ILE A 549 1.89 13.97 34.99
N TRP A 550 2.52 13.34 34.04
CA TRP A 550 1.99 12.17 33.35
C TRP A 550 3.12 11.18 33.15
N VAL A 551 2.86 9.90 33.36
CA VAL A 551 3.86 8.83 33.20
C VAL A 551 3.48 7.92 32.03
N GLU A 552 4.47 7.27 31.43
CA GLU A 552 4.29 6.29 30.36
C GLU A 552 3.25 5.23 30.79
N GLU A 553 2.36 4.84 29.87
CA GLU A 553 1.22 3.92 30.07
C GLU A 553 0.09 4.42 30.97
N GLU A 554 0.18 5.61 31.53
CA GLU A 554 -0.89 6.14 32.39
C GLU A 554 -2.14 6.50 31.57
N ASP A 555 -3.28 5.95 31.98
CA ASP A 555 -4.56 6.30 31.37
C ASP A 555 -5.02 7.67 31.90
N VAL A 556 -5.12 8.65 30.99
CA VAL A 556 -5.56 10.02 31.32
C VAL A 556 -7.02 10.11 31.77
N LEU A 557 -7.82 9.08 31.53
CA LEU A 557 -9.24 9.03 31.91
C LEU A 557 -9.44 8.39 33.28
N LYS A 558 -8.41 7.74 33.87
CA LYS A 558 -8.48 7.22 35.24
C LYS A 558 -8.61 8.38 36.24
N GLY A 559 -9.58 8.25 37.13
CA GLY A 559 -10.00 9.30 38.06
C GLY A 559 -8.90 9.76 39.03
N LYS A 560 -9.18 10.86 39.74
CA LYS A 560 -8.28 11.68 40.59
C LYS A 560 -7.53 10.95 41.73
N ASN A 561 -7.64 9.65 41.88
CA ASN A 561 -7.03 8.89 42.99
C ASN A 561 -5.92 7.92 42.51
N SER A 562 -5.43 8.04 41.30
CA SER A 562 -4.32 7.23 40.79
C SER A 562 -2.98 7.87 41.18
N PHE A 563 -2.10 7.12 41.79
CA PHE A 563 -0.70 7.48 41.98
C PHE A 563 0.06 7.25 40.67
N HIS A 564 1.02 8.12 40.37
CA HIS A 564 1.88 7.97 39.21
C HIS A 564 2.85 6.80 39.40
N MET A 565 2.82 5.84 38.48
CA MET A 565 3.71 4.67 38.51
C MET A 565 4.25 4.43 37.11
N LEU A 566 5.56 4.38 36.96
CA LEU A 566 6.22 3.98 35.72
C LEU A 566 6.03 2.49 35.45
N PRO A 567 6.05 2.04 34.18
CA PRO A 567 6.15 0.63 33.83
C PRO A 567 7.34 -0.02 34.57
N SER A 568 7.23 -1.30 34.83
CA SER A 568 8.28 -2.01 35.60
C SER A 568 9.54 -2.17 34.73
N PHE A 569 10.69 -1.85 35.30
CA PHE A 569 11.99 -2.11 34.66
C PHE A 569 12.35 -3.60 34.82
N ASN A 570 12.93 -4.19 33.79
CA ASN A 570 13.31 -5.59 33.75
C ASN A 570 14.81 -5.74 33.50
N THR A 571 15.51 -6.51 34.37
CA THR A 571 16.97 -6.70 34.30
C THR A 571 17.42 -7.33 32.96
N TYR A 572 16.57 -8.15 32.34
CA TYR A 572 16.88 -8.83 31.06
C TYR A 572 16.69 -7.95 29.84
N LEU A 573 15.74 -6.99 29.88
CA LEU A 573 15.41 -6.12 28.78
C LEU A 573 16.07 -4.74 28.87
N ARG A 574 16.36 -4.28 30.09
CA ARG A 574 17.06 -3.03 30.39
C ARG A 574 16.48 -1.79 29.70
N GLN A 575 15.14 -1.70 29.67
CA GLN A 575 14.43 -0.58 29.06
C GLN A 575 14.71 0.72 29.80
N SER A 576 14.42 1.83 29.13
CA SER A 576 14.20 3.13 29.75
C SER A 576 12.74 3.51 29.63
N HIS A 577 12.19 4.15 30.63
CA HIS A 577 10.84 4.69 30.67
C HIS A 577 10.88 6.19 30.86
N PHE A 578 9.73 6.86 30.69
CA PHE A 578 9.69 8.31 30.81
C PHE A 578 8.45 8.81 31.55
N PHE A 579 8.55 10.04 32.02
CA PHE A 579 7.40 10.82 32.46
C PHE A 579 7.52 12.25 31.94
N ASP A 580 6.39 12.90 31.74
CA ASP A 580 6.32 14.30 31.33
C ASP A 580 6.02 15.20 32.53
N ILE A 581 6.85 16.24 32.71
CA ILE A 581 6.55 17.39 33.55
C ILE A 581 5.92 18.43 32.64
N TYR A 582 4.69 18.85 32.92
CA TYR A 582 4.02 19.84 32.09
C TYR A 582 3.35 20.96 32.86
N ASN A 583 3.23 22.12 32.20
CA ASN A 583 2.61 23.30 32.78
C ASN A 583 1.12 23.35 32.39
N LYS A 584 0.26 23.64 33.40
CA LYS A 584 -1.19 23.89 33.23
C LYS A 584 -1.55 25.36 33.35
N GLY A 585 -0.55 26.26 33.47
CA GLY A 585 -0.73 27.67 33.61
C GLY A 585 0.18 28.49 32.71
N LYS A 586 0.09 29.82 32.84
CA LYS A 586 0.92 30.76 32.11
C LYS A 586 2.28 30.94 32.82
N GLY A 587 3.28 31.37 32.04
CA GLY A 587 4.62 31.62 32.55
C GLY A 587 5.47 30.38 32.69
N GLN A 588 6.57 30.48 33.41
CA GLN A 588 7.62 29.51 33.48
C GLN A 588 7.46 28.63 34.74
N LEU A 589 7.39 27.34 34.57
CA LEU A 589 7.31 26.34 35.63
C LEU A 589 8.73 25.85 35.95
N ASP A 590 9.28 26.27 37.10
CA ASP A 590 10.56 25.75 37.59
C ASP A 590 10.33 24.50 38.45
N TRP A 591 11.14 23.48 38.20
CA TRP A 591 11.02 22.20 38.89
C TRP A 591 12.37 21.62 39.27
N ASN A 592 12.37 20.75 40.30
CA ASN A 592 13.51 19.96 40.74
C ASN A 592 13.06 18.51 40.99
N ILE A 593 13.97 17.56 40.79
CA ILE A 593 13.74 16.16 40.99
C ILE A 593 14.72 15.62 42.05
N LYS A 594 14.21 14.77 42.93
CA LYS A 594 14.99 13.94 43.86
C LYS A 594 14.61 12.50 43.70
N VAL A 595 15.56 11.61 43.84
CA VAL A 595 15.34 10.15 43.80
C VAL A 595 15.61 9.57 45.18
N SER A 596 14.85 8.57 45.57
CA SER A 596 15.01 7.88 46.89
C SER A 596 16.26 7.00 46.91
N ASP A 597 16.65 6.46 45.77
CA ASP A 597 17.69 5.42 45.68
C ASP A 597 18.69 5.74 44.56
N SER A 598 19.95 5.36 44.78
CA SER A 598 21.05 5.64 43.83
C SER A 598 21.02 4.80 42.55
N TRP A 599 20.20 3.79 42.48
CA TRP A 599 20.00 2.97 41.29
C TRP A 599 19.02 3.61 40.30
N ILE A 600 18.21 4.60 40.72
CA ILE A 600 17.34 5.35 39.82
C ILE A 600 18.18 6.43 39.12
N GLN A 601 18.29 6.34 37.81
CA GLN A 601 18.99 7.31 36.97
C GLN A 601 18.00 8.14 36.18
N ILE A 602 18.17 9.45 36.20
CA ILE A 602 17.35 10.41 35.43
C ILE A 602 18.25 11.32 34.61
N ASP A 603 17.80 11.68 33.41
CA ASP A 603 18.60 12.51 32.48
C ASP A 603 18.67 13.98 32.90
N LYS A 604 17.68 14.48 33.64
CA LYS A 604 17.61 15.85 34.13
C LYS A 604 17.06 15.92 35.56
N VAL A 605 17.79 16.55 36.48
CA VAL A 605 17.41 16.69 37.90
C VAL A 605 16.72 18.01 38.23
N LYS A 606 16.76 18.99 37.33
CA LYS A 606 16.10 20.30 37.47
C LYS A 606 15.89 20.92 36.11
N GLY A 607 14.91 21.79 36.01
CA GLY A 607 14.64 22.52 34.77
C GLY A 607 13.59 23.58 34.93
N SER A 608 13.25 24.19 33.81
CA SER A 608 12.24 25.24 33.72
C SER A 608 11.55 25.16 32.37
N THR A 609 10.23 25.01 32.37
CA THR A 609 9.47 24.85 31.11
C THR A 609 8.25 25.76 31.05
N VAL A 610 7.92 26.22 29.85
CA VAL A 610 6.69 26.97 29.58
C VAL A 610 5.55 25.99 29.23
N CYS A 611 5.86 24.92 28.53
CA CYS A 611 4.88 23.91 28.08
C CYS A 611 5.09 22.58 28.79
N GLU A 612 6.14 21.84 28.43
CA GLU A 612 6.43 20.51 28.95
C GLU A 612 7.91 20.17 28.83
N GLU A 613 8.34 19.18 29.60
CA GLU A 613 9.66 18.57 29.55
C GLU A 613 9.51 17.07 29.78
N ARG A 614 10.05 16.24 28.89
CA ARG A 614 10.12 14.79 29.06
C ARG A 614 11.39 14.44 29.82
N ILE A 615 11.22 13.61 30.86
CA ILE A 615 12.29 13.12 31.71
C ILE A 615 12.45 11.64 31.50
N TRP A 616 13.63 11.22 31.06
CA TRP A 616 13.95 9.82 30.88
C TRP A 616 14.49 9.19 32.17
N VAL A 617 13.97 8.04 32.49
CA VAL A 617 14.35 7.23 33.66
C VAL A 617 14.98 5.93 33.15
N SER A 618 16.13 5.62 33.69
CA SER A 618 16.85 4.35 33.50
C SER A 618 17.34 3.80 34.83
N VAL A 619 17.91 2.60 34.83
CA VAL A 619 18.30 1.90 36.02
C VAL A 619 19.79 1.56 36.00
N ASP A 620 20.52 1.93 37.05
CA ASP A 620 21.88 1.44 37.28
C ASP A 620 21.83 0.02 37.86
N TRP A 621 21.86 -0.96 36.97
CA TRP A 621 21.71 -2.38 37.31
C TRP A 621 22.80 -2.89 38.25
N SER A 622 23.92 -2.23 38.41
CA SER A 622 24.98 -2.59 39.36
C SER A 622 24.66 -2.28 40.79
N LYS A 623 23.63 -1.44 41.03
CA LYS A 623 23.22 -0.96 42.35
C LYS A 623 21.84 -1.43 42.77
N VAL A 624 21.07 -2.06 41.87
CA VAL A 624 19.74 -2.56 42.21
C VAL A 624 19.84 -3.76 43.11
N PRO A 625 19.15 -3.78 44.28
CA PRO A 625 19.01 -4.97 45.07
C PRO A 625 18.39 -6.14 44.32
N VAL A 626 18.77 -7.36 44.67
CA VAL A 626 18.09 -8.56 44.16
C VAL A 626 16.69 -8.63 44.73
N GLY A 627 15.70 -8.87 43.87
CA GLY A 627 14.30 -9.03 44.26
C GLY A 627 13.34 -8.99 43.09
N ASP A 628 12.21 -9.70 43.27
CA ASP A 628 11.17 -9.75 42.22
C ASP A 628 10.39 -8.43 42.10
N ARG A 629 10.46 -7.59 43.09
CA ARG A 629 9.86 -6.26 43.10
C ARG A 629 10.63 -5.31 44.04
N VAL A 630 11.63 -4.64 43.46
CA VAL A 630 12.36 -3.57 44.14
C VAL A 630 11.66 -2.24 43.80
N THR A 631 11.40 -1.42 44.80
CA THR A 631 10.64 -0.17 44.63
C THR A 631 11.46 1.04 45.04
N GLY A 632 11.23 2.15 44.38
CA GLY A 632 11.80 3.46 44.66
C GLY A 632 10.84 4.59 44.30
N ILE A 633 11.22 5.82 44.63
CA ILE A 633 10.39 6.99 44.43
C ILE A 633 11.20 8.10 43.73
N ILE A 634 10.60 8.74 42.76
CA ILE A 634 11.05 9.99 42.14
C ILE A 634 10.12 11.10 42.66
N GLU A 635 10.67 12.09 43.31
CA GLU A 635 9.96 13.25 43.83
C GLU A 635 10.18 14.44 42.98
N VAL A 636 9.11 15.01 42.39
CA VAL A 636 9.14 16.27 41.63
C VAL A 636 8.59 17.40 42.50
N THR A 637 9.36 18.49 42.64
CA THR A 637 8.98 19.66 43.45
C THR A 637 9.06 20.93 42.60
N THR A 638 8.22 21.92 42.92
CA THR A 638 8.24 23.26 42.30
C THR A 638 8.65 24.32 43.33
N LYS A 639 8.97 25.53 42.89
CA LYS A 639 9.27 26.66 43.78
C LYS A 639 8.15 26.99 44.78
N ASN A 640 6.90 26.62 44.46
CA ASN A 640 5.75 26.88 45.34
C ASN A 640 5.45 25.67 46.25
N ASP A 641 6.44 24.82 46.49
CA ASP A 641 6.38 23.62 47.35
C ASP A 641 5.31 22.59 46.96
N LYS A 642 4.81 22.67 45.72
CA LYS A 642 3.96 21.63 45.17
C LYS A 642 4.84 20.40 44.89
N LYS A 643 4.38 19.25 45.33
CA LYS A 643 5.11 18.01 45.32
C LYS A 643 4.25 16.90 44.69
N GLU A 644 4.85 16.16 43.75
CA GLU A 644 4.28 14.94 43.17
C GLU A 644 5.29 13.81 43.27
N ASN A 645 4.81 12.58 43.56
CA ASN A 645 5.63 11.38 43.63
C ASN A 645 5.33 10.42 42.49
N ILE A 646 6.38 9.89 41.89
CA ILE A 646 6.32 8.88 40.83
C ILE A 646 6.98 7.61 41.40
N TYR A 647 6.24 6.51 41.37
CA TYR A 647 6.74 5.22 41.88
C TYR A 647 7.47 4.49 40.77
N VAL A 648 8.59 3.86 41.15
CA VAL A 648 9.43 3.05 40.26
C VAL A 648 9.42 1.63 40.77
N SER A 649 9.25 0.65 39.89
CA SER A 649 9.33 -0.76 40.18
C SER A 649 10.36 -1.44 39.29
N VAL A 650 11.18 -2.32 39.87
CA VAL A 650 12.23 -3.04 39.12
C VAL A 650 12.13 -4.53 39.42
N PHE A 651 12.17 -5.34 38.37
CA PHE A 651 12.27 -6.78 38.43
C PHE A 651 13.73 -7.19 38.24
N ASN A 652 14.41 -7.63 39.31
CA ASN A 652 15.81 -8.07 39.36
C ASN A 652 15.99 -9.35 40.14
N PRO A 653 15.44 -10.47 39.66
CA PRO A 653 15.51 -11.76 40.38
C PRO A 653 16.96 -12.29 40.41
N SER A 654 17.25 -13.16 41.38
CA SER A 654 18.56 -13.82 41.51
C SER A 654 18.82 -14.90 40.44
N SER A 655 17.78 -15.40 39.84
CA SER A 655 17.81 -16.47 38.78
C SER A 655 16.59 -16.32 37.86
N PRO A 656 16.72 -16.68 36.60
CA PRO A 656 17.94 -17.12 35.89
C PRO A 656 18.96 -15.98 35.66
N SER A 657 20.22 -16.34 35.33
CA SER A 657 21.26 -15.37 35.06
C SER A 657 21.02 -14.68 33.70
N LEU A 658 21.62 -13.48 33.50
CA LEU A 658 21.59 -12.79 32.21
C LEU A 658 22.16 -13.62 31.03
N ALA A 659 23.17 -14.44 31.31
CA ALA A 659 23.78 -15.30 30.31
C ALA A 659 22.83 -16.39 29.81
N GLU A 660 22.07 -17.02 30.72
CA GLU A 660 21.05 -18.01 30.38
C GLU A 660 19.91 -17.44 29.54
N MET A 661 19.61 -16.15 29.73
CA MET A 661 18.49 -15.46 29.06
C MET A 661 18.89 -14.74 27.79
N SER A 662 20.21 -14.65 27.49
CA SER A 662 20.72 -13.77 26.40
C SER A 662 20.28 -14.17 25.00
N THR A 663 19.86 -15.41 24.81
CA THR A 663 19.42 -15.95 23.51
C THR A 663 17.91 -16.25 23.48
N LEU A 664 17.18 -15.90 24.52
CA LEU A 664 15.76 -16.20 24.65
C LEU A 664 14.92 -14.94 24.53
N PHE A 665 13.70 -15.09 24.02
CA PHE A 665 12.68 -14.07 24.20
C PHE A 665 12.14 -14.13 25.62
N VAL A 666 12.09 -13.02 26.31
CA VAL A 666 11.83 -13.00 27.76
C VAL A 666 10.50 -12.31 28.03
N GLU A 667 9.72 -12.93 28.91
CA GLU A 667 8.48 -12.34 29.42
C GLU A 667 8.73 -10.99 30.10
N HIS A 668 7.89 -10.01 29.75
CA HIS A 668 7.83 -8.71 30.40
C HIS A 668 6.38 -8.25 30.48
N ASN A 669 5.94 -7.77 31.63
CA ASN A 669 4.58 -7.30 31.89
C ASN A 669 3.47 -8.30 31.44
N GLY A 670 3.75 -9.61 31.57
CA GLY A 670 2.79 -10.66 31.26
C GLY A 670 2.69 -11.04 29.78
N TYR A 671 3.63 -10.60 28.93
CA TYR A 671 3.69 -11.03 27.53
C TYR A 671 5.13 -11.26 27.05
N VAL A 672 5.26 -12.03 25.97
CA VAL A 672 6.48 -12.21 25.20
C VAL A 672 6.20 -11.71 23.78
N SER A 673 6.97 -10.74 23.29
CA SER A 673 6.87 -10.20 21.92
C SER A 673 7.99 -10.77 21.06
N ILE A 674 7.63 -11.34 19.90
CA ILE A 674 8.55 -12.05 19.01
C ILE A 674 8.33 -11.58 17.59
N ASN A 675 9.39 -11.13 16.91
CA ASN A 675 9.35 -10.90 15.48
C ASN A 675 9.40 -12.23 14.73
N ALA A 676 8.54 -12.42 13.76
CA ALA A 676 8.46 -13.68 13.03
C ALA A 676 9.78 -14.07 12.34
N SER A 677 10.60 -13.08 11.94
CA SER A 677 11.91 -13.30 11.29
C SER A 677 13.01 -13.77 12.24
N ASP A 678 12.83 -13.62 13.56
CA ASP A 678 13.86 -13.87 14.56
C ASP A 678 13.77 -15.30 15.12
N TYR A 679 13.36 -16.26 14.28
CA TYR A 679 13.28 -17.66 14.66
C TYR A 679 14.68 -18.24 14.95
N HIS A 680 14.80 -19.09 15.97
CA HIS A 680 16.03 -19.75 16.34
C HIS A 680 16.35 -20.92 15.42
N ARG A 681 15.32 -21.63 14.96
CA ARG A 681 15.42 -22.81 14.12
C ARG A 681 14.31 -22.88 13.10
N LYS A 682 14.56 -23.55 11.98
CA LYS A 682 13.54 -23.89 11.00
C LYS A 682 13.66 -25.34 10.56
N VAL A 683 12.53 -25.92 10.21
CA VAL A 683 12.44 -27.24 9.56
C VAL A 683 11.74 -27.08 8.23
N GLU A 684 12.35 -27.58 7.19
CA GLU A 684 11.86 -27.54 5.82
C GLU A 684 11.70 -28.96 5.27
N ASN A 685 10.95 -29.11 4.19
CA ASN A 685 10.86 -30.35 3.42
C ASN A 685 10.99 -30.10 1.93
N ASP A 686 10.76 -31.08 1.07
CA ASP A 686 10.90 -30.96 -0.38
C ASP A 686 9.84 -30.05 -0.99
N PHE A 687 8.69 -29.87 -0.37
CA PHE A 687 7.58 -29.07 -0.87
C PHE A 687 7.54 -27.65 -0.29
N ILE A 688 8.06 -27.46 0.91
CA ILE A 688 7.95 -26.20 1.64
C ILE A 688 9.33 -25.72 2.07
N LYS A 689 9.72 -24.57 1.51
CA LYS A 689 10.88 -23.79 1.93
C LYS A 689 10.41 -22.58 2.73
N ILE A 690 11.19 -22.19 3.71
CA ILE A 690 10.88 -21.06 4.59
C ILE A 690 11.69 -19.87 4.12
N VAL A 691 11.01 -18.83 3.72
CA VAL A 691 11.60 -17.62 3.18
C VAL A 691 11.34 -16.44 4.11
N THR A 692 12.37 -15.69 4.42
CA THR A 692 12.23 -14.36 5.04
C THR A 692 12.15 -13.33 3.94
N ILE A 693 11.07 -12.55 3.92
CA ILE A 693 10.82 -11.50 2.93
C ILE A 693 11.17 -10.16 3.59
N PRO A 694 12.30 -9.54 3.22
CA PRO A 694 12.71 -8.27 3.80
C PRO A 694 11.84 -7.12 3.28
N ASN A 695 11.74 -6.05 4.06
CA ASN A 695 11.00 -4.83 3.77
C ASN A 695 9.49 -5.07 3.50
N LEU A 696 8.93 -6.09 4.15
CA LEU A 696 7.50 -6.39 4.14
C LEU A 696 7.06 -6.78 5.56
N GLY A 697 6.01 -6.13 6.06
CA GLY A 697 5.49 -6.38 7.40
C GLY A 697 5.71 -5.21 8.37
N TYR A 698 5.22 -5.38 9.60
CA TYR A 698 5.31 -4.34 10.63
C TYR A 698 6.74 -4.11 11.14
N GLU A 699 7.55 -5.19 11.21
CA GLU A 699 8.92 -5.15 11.71
C GLU A 699 9.96 -5.31 10.59
N ASN A 700 9.65 -4.76 9.41
CA ASN A 700 10.51 -4.78 8.22
C ASN A 700 10.81 -6.17 7.63
N ALA A 701 10.24 -7.24 8.15
CA ALA A 701 10.36 -8.56 7.54
C ALA A 701 9.13 -9.42 7.85
N SER A 702 8.80 -10.30 6.91
CA SER A 702 7.77 -11.33 7.07
C SER A 702 8.37 -12.71 6.81
N VAL A 703 7.78 -13.74 7.38
CA VAL A 703 8.18 -15.13 7.16
C VAL A 703 7.09 -15.85 6.38
N GLN A 704 7.46 -16.42 5.24
CA GLN A 704 6.59 -17.27 4.44
C GLN A 704 6.93 -18.74 4.70
N LEU A 705 5.95 -19.49 5.19
CA LEU A 705 6.04 -20.94 5.39
C LEU A 705 5.61 -21.69 4.13
N GLY A 706 6.43 -21.59 3.09
CA GLY A 706 6.17 -22.20 1.79
C GLY A 706 5.27 -21.37 0.88
N ASN A 707 5.29 -21.74 -0.39
CA ASN A 707 4.42 -21.15 -1.40
C ASN A 707 2.95 -21.46 -1.05
N PRO A 708 2.02 -20.49 -1.09
CA PRO A 708 0.59 -20.70 -0.79
C PRO A 708 -0.13 -21.74 -1.65
N ILE A 709 0.47 -22.15 -2.76
CA ILE A 709 -0.02 -23.25 -3.63
C ILE A 709 0.64 -24.60 -3.32
N ALA A 710 1.53 -24.67 -2.35
CA ALA A 710 2.16 -25.92 -1.94
C ALA A 710 1.12 -26.91 -1.38
N PRO A 711 1.36 -28.22 -1.51
CA PRO A 711 0.46 -29.22 -0.94
C PRO A 711 0.28 -29.05 0.55
N MET A 712 -0.94 -29.25 1.02
CA MET A 712 -1.26 -29.21 2.45
C MET A 712 -0.42 -30.25 3.22
N GLN A 713 0.15 -29.83 4.35
CA GLN A 713 0.96 -30.66 5.21
C GLN A 713 0.13 -31.13 6.42
N ARG A 714 0.37 -32.39 6.86
CA ARG A 714 -0.25 -32.91 8.08
C ARG A 714 0.60 -32.51 9.29
N THR A 715 -0.04 -31.98 10.31
CA THR A 715 0.58 -31.76 11.63
C THR A 715 0.88 -33.08 12.33
N GLY A 716 1.88 -33.12 13.22
CA GLY A 716 2.21 -34.29 14.03
C GLY A 716 3.29 -35.21 13.45
N SER A 717 3.91 -34.88 12.31
CA SER A 717 5.11 -35.57 11.83
C SER A 717 6.37 -34.79 12.18
N SER A 718 7.51 -35.47 12.38
CA SER A 718 8.80 -34.83 12.69
C SER A 718 9.34 -33.95 11.57
N ILE A 719 8.81 -34.08 10.37
CA ILE A 719 9.23 -33.34 9.16
C ILE A 719 8.21 -32.25 8.74
N VAL A 720 7.30 -31.86 9.64
CA VAL A 720 6.38 -30.74 9.38
C VAL A 720 7.19 -29.45 9.28
N PRO A 721 7.08 -28.69 8.18
CA PRO A 721 7.75 -27.40 8.03
C PRO A 721 7.27 -26.44 9.12
N ARG A 722 8.23 -25.81 9.80
CA ARG A 722 7.96 -24.92 10.92
C ARG A 722 9.12 -23.98 11.21
N VAL A 723 8.84 -22.89 11.88
CA VAL A 723 9.80 -22.04 12.58
C VAL A 723 9.65 -22.23 14.08
N GLU A 724 10.74 -22.14 14.81
CA GLU A 724 10.78 -22.36 16.25
C GLU A 724 11.42 -21.19 16.98
N TYR A 725 10.80 -20.78 18.07
CA TYR A 725 11.20 -19.66 18.93
C TYR A 725 11.40 -20.15 20.34
N ASP A 726 12.55 -19.88 20.95
CA ASP A 726 12.82 -20.18 22.35
C ASP A 726 12.50 -18.95 23.18
N PHE A 727 11.65 -19.12 24.18
CA PHE A 727 11.25 -18.04 25.07
C PHE A 727 11.20 -18.53 26.52
N TYR A 728 11.24 -17.56 27.44
CA TYR A 728 11.17 -17.83 28.87
C TYR A 728 10.04 -17.04 29.53
N THR A 729 9.25 -17.71 30.35
CA THR A 729 8.18 -17.09 31.15
C THR A 729 8.48 -17.20 32.64
N PHE A 730 8.15 -16.17 33.40
CA PHE A 730 8.24 -16.16 34.87
C PHE A 730 6.92 -16.61 35.51
N GLY A 731 5.82 -16.43 34.78
CA GLY A 731 4.50 -16.88 35.18
C GLY A 731 4.25 -18.35 34.82
N GLN A 732 3.30 -18.97 35.49
CA GLN A 732 2.77 -20.30 35.20
C GLN A 732 1.28 -20.18 34.88
N GLY A 733 0.81 -20.93 33.89
CA GLY A 733 -0.61 -20.97 33.53
C GLY A 733 -0.84 -21.07 32.02
N SER A 734 -2.09 -20.83 31.61
CA SER A 734 -2.49 -20.77 30.21
C SER A 734 -2.00 -19.46 29.58
N VAL A 735 -1.56 -19.54 28.34
CA VAL A 735 -1.16 -18.36 27.52
C VAL A 735 -2.03 -18.26 26.28
N ASP A 736 -2.34 -17.04 25.89
CA ASP A 736 -2.94 -16.75 24.60
C ASP A 736 -1.84 -16.43 23.59
N VAL A 737 -1.86 -17.07 22.43
CA VAL A 737 -0.91 -16.80 21.34
C VAL A 737 -1.58 -16.00 20.25
N TYR A 738 -1.07 -14.81 20.00
CA TYR A 738 -1.52 -13.92 18.92
C TYR A 738 -0.49 -13.92 17.79
N THR A 739 -0.91 -14.33 16.61
CA THR A 739 -0.07 -14.32 15.41
C THR A 739 -0.56 -13.27 14.44
N TYR A 740 0.28 -12.31 14.14
CA TYR A 740 0.01 -11.29 13.12
C TYR A 740 0.44 -11.81 11.76
N VAL A 741 -0.51 -11.94 10.85
CA VAL A 741 -0.28 -12.46 9.51
C VAL A 741 -0.65 -11.43 8.45
N LEU A 742 0.07 -11.44 7.32
CA LEU A 742 -0.37 -10.69 6.14
C LEU A 742 -1.70 -11.26 5.62
N PRO A 743 -2.54 -10.45 4.98
CA PRO A 743 -3.72 -10.96 4.30
C PRO A 743 -3.35 -12.12 3.38
N THR A 744 -3.86 -13.29 3.67
CA THR A 744 -3.60 -14.50 2.89
C THR A 744 -4.92 -15.14 2.50
N PHE A 745 -5.16 -15.24 1.21
CA PHE A 745 -6.33 -15.88 0.64
C PHE A 745 -5.99 -17.30 0.23
N THR A 746 -6.99 -18.17 0.18
CA THR A 746 -6.85 -19.51 -0.41
C THR A 746 -6.79 -19.37 -1.92
N LEU A 747 -5.61 -19.60 -2.49
CA LEU A 747 -5.36 -19.21 -3.87
C LEU A 747 -5.79 -20.26 -4.89
N SER A 748 -5.55 -21.56 -4.66
CA SER A 748 -5.72 -22.52 -5.76
C SER A 748 -5.72 -23.99 -5.35
N ALA A 749 -6.50 -24.42 -4.37
CA ALA A 749 -6.57 -25.84 -4.10
C ALA A 749 -7.75 -26.49 -4.83
N ASP A 750 -7.49 -27.49 -5.68
CA ASP A 750 -8.53 -28.31 -6.29
C ASP A 750 -9.09 -29.35 -5.31
N LYS A 751 -8.27 -29.80 -4.36
CA LYS A 751 -8.63 -30.84 -3.40
C LYS A 751 -7.97 -30.59 -2.04
N ASP A 752 -8.69 -30.96 -0.98
CA ASP A 752 -8.12 -31.04 0.38
C ASP A 752 -7.16 -32.24 0.50
N TYR A 753 -6.53 -32.39 1.68
CA TYR A 753 -5.64 -33.53 1.98
C TYR A 753 -6.34 -34.90 1.92
N ALA A 754 -7.66 -34.94 2.02
CA ALA A 754 -8.46 -36.15 1.93
C ALA A 754 -8.92 -36.46 0.48
N GLY A 755 -8.61 -35.56 -0.47
CA GLY A 755 -8.96 -35.72 -1.87
C GLY A 755 -10.37 -35.23 -2.25
N HIS A 756 -11.05 -34.51 -1.34
CA HIS A 756 -12.35 -33.89 -1.60
C HIS A 756 -12.16 -32.59 -2.40
N GLU A 757 -13.13 -32.25 -3.24
CA GLU A 757 -13.12 -30.96 -3.94
C GLU A 757 -13.11 -29.81 -2.94
N ALA A 758 -12.13 -28.92 -3.09
CA ALA A 758 -11.91 -27.82 -2.17
C ALA A 758 -12.74 -26.63 -2.56
N THR A 759 -13.97 -26.59 -2.11
CA THR A 759 -14.82 -25.41 -2.26
C THR A 759 -14.53 -24.33 -1.22
N ASN A 760 -13.83 -24.66 -0.11
CA ASN A 760 -13.55 -23.74 1.01
C ASN A 760 -12.27 -24.13 1.76
N ILE A 761 -11.13 -24.35 1.08
CA ILE A 761 -9.87 -24.57 1.77
C ILE A 761 -9.35 -23.24 2.30
N GLU A 762 -9.27 -23.13 3.60
CA GLU A 762 -8.58 -22.02 4.27
C GLU A 762 -7.10 -22.35 4.40
N THR A 763 -6.24 -21.34 4.19
CA THR A 763 -4.83 -21.45 4.58
C THR A 763 -4.78 -21.64 6.09
N ARG A 764 -4.19 -22.73 6.57
CA ARG A 764 -4.12 -23.08 7.99
C ARG A 764 -2.68 -23.20 8.42
N TYR A 765 -2.43 -22.86 9.66
CA TYR A 765 -1.18 -23.15 10.35
C TYR A 765 -1.49 -23.65 11.75
N GLY A 766 -0.55 -24.33 12.36
CA GLY A 766 -0.66 -24.79 13.74
C GLY A 766 0.36 -24.11 14.64
N VAL A 767 0.04 -23.94 15.90
CA VAL A 767 0.93 -23.49 16.96
C VAL A 767 1.08 -24.61 17.98
N CYS A 768 2.30 -24.88 18.40
CA CYS A 768 2.63 -25.85 19.44
C CYS A 768 3.58 -25.19 20.43
N ILE A 769 3.37 -25.40 21.71
CA ILE A 769 4.29 -24.98 22.79
C ILE A 769 4.91 -26.25 23.34
N ASP A 770 6.25 -26.31 23.33
CA ASP A 770 7.04 -27.48 23.68
C ASP A 770 6.55 -28.74 22.95
N ASP A 771 6.37 -29.86 23.63
CA ASP A 771 5.85 -31.13 23.11
C ASP A 771 4.33 -31.26 23.27
N GLY A 772 3.63 -30.15 23.46
CA GLY A 772 2.19 -30.12 23.63
C GLY A 772 1.42 -30.42 22.33
N PRO A 773 0.08 -30.46 22.38
CA PRO A 773 -0.74 -30.67 21.17
C PRO A 773 -0.66 -29.46 20.22
N VAL A 774 -0.69 -29.75 18.93
CA VAL A 774 -0.79 -28.69 17.92
C VAL A 774 -2.18 -28.08 17.96
N MET A 775 -2.25 -26.79 18.19
CA MET A 775 -3.47 -26.00 18.19
C MET A 775 -3.64 -25.29 16.84
N ASN A 776 -4.86 -25.28 16.33
CA ASN A 776 -5.21 -24.48 15.14
C ASN A 776 -5.78 -23.15 15.62
N PRO A 777 -5.14 -22.02 15.31
CA PRO A 777 -5.65 -20.71 15.71
C PRO A 777 -7.01 -20.40 15.09
N ASP A 778 -7.91 -19.83 15.88
CA ASP A 778 -9.12 -19.20 15.34
C ASP A 778 -8.72 -17.97 14.52
N ARG A 779 -9.08 -17.96 13.25
CA ARG A 779 -8.91 -16.77 12.41
C ARG A 779 -9.94 -15.72 12.81
N LYS A 780 -9.58 -14.85 13.72
CA LYS A 780 -10.24 -13.55 13.79
C LYS A 780 -9.64 -12.70 12.67
N SER A 781 -10.41 -12.44 11.62
CA SER A 781 -10.00 -11.48 10.59
C SER A 781 -9.93 -10.10 11.22
N THR A 782 -8.82 -9.74 11.80
CA THR A 782 -8.48 -8.35 12.03
C THR A 782 -8.17 -7.77 10.65
N ARG A 783 -9.06 -6.93 10.15
CA ARG A 783 -8.78 -6.16 8.95
C ARG A 783 -7.64 -5.21 9.29
N LEU A 784 -6.44 -5.48 8.79
CA LEU A 784 -5.26 -4.61 8.91
C LEU A 784 -5.47 -3.21 8.34
N ASN A 785 -6.60 -2.97 7.69
CA ASN A 785 -6.99 -1.71 7.07
C ASN A 785 -8.25 -1.10 7.69
N SER A 786 -8.64 -1.54 8.86
CA SER A 786 -9.73 -0.88 9.59
C SER A 786 -9.24 0.35 10.32
#